data_a8ccb6ee2e2b93a1b5927e810983c407
#
_entry.id   a8ccb6ee2e2b93a1b5927e810983c407
#
_cell.length_a   1.000
_cell.length_b   1.000
_cell.length_c   1.000
_cell.angle_alpha   90.00
_cell.angle_beta   90.00
_cell.angle_gamma   90.00
#
_symmetry.space_group_name_H-M   'P 1'
#
loop_
_entity.id
_entity.type
_entity.pdbx_description
1 polymer ?
#
loop_
_entity_poly.entity_id
_entity_poly.type
_entity_poly.pdbx_seq_one_letter_code
_entity_poly.pdbx_strand_id
1 'polypeptide(L)'
;MGYTAEDENLIKEKWDDLLLSCTKICKNDEDWNFIKRAFFLAKEAHEGVRRRSGEPYLLHPIAVAKIVIEEIGLGVKSVVAALLHDVVEDTEYSVEDMERIFGPKIASMVDGLTKMSGVFNADTSEQAEYFRKVLLTLSDDVRVILIKIADRLHNMRTLGAMPMNKQIKITGETIYLFAPLAYRLGLYSIKSELEDLCMKYRFPQQYAEITQKLQESEASRREFINKFNAPIIASLNRDNINYEISGLVKSVYSIWSKMQRKQIPFEEIYDLFAIRIVFKPLPFPSEKTQCWQIYSTITDIYTPKPDRLRDWISMPKANGYEALHSTVMGPDGVWVEVQIRTQRMEDIAERGFAAHWKYKHATISQDEDEFDKWLKQIRAALNSPTENAVDFLDNFKLSLYTSEIVVFTPKGEARKMPFGATALDFAYDIHSKIGNSAISAKINHKLEPITTQINSGDQIEIITADNARPKPEWLETVTTAKAKQSIKSFLKRERQNNIERGMQMLDEKMKSLNVKLSGRVLRKITPIYDSKNKEELYSKIGAGIVSLDNLDKALKVNSKSKILKFWTLFIPQKKEDETDDAAIPGEIAPAEEAPATEPQFEIAECCKPIPGDKVVGYRDPASGNIIVHKATCDELNRLATQFGRNIVKEEIKWSQHKAMSYLVTTELRGIDRQGILLDLAKVVSADFNINIREVNIHSHDGIFEGNVSLYVKDAESLHAVMDKLRKIKGIESVKRTLS
;
A
#
# COMPACT_ATOMS: atom_id res chain seq x y z
N MET A 1 -32.04 -28.89 -7.06
CA MET A 1 -32.51 -29.53 -5.81
C MET A 1 -32.74 -28.42 -4.80
N GLY A 2 -33.94 -28.33 -4.22
CA GLY A 2 -34.23 -27.31 -3.19
C GLY A 2 -33.43 -27.51 -1.89
N TYR A 3 -33.56 -26.59 -0.97
CA TYR A 3 -32.92 -26.67 0.36
C TYR A 3 -33.45 -27.87 1.13
N THR A 4 -32.57 -28.48 1.96
CA THR A 4 -33.00 -29.54 2.91
C THR A 4 -33.74 -28.92 4.09
N ALA A 5 -34.42 -29.73 4.89
CA ALA A 5 -35.09 -29.26 6.12
C ALA A 5 -34.10 -28.65 7.14
N GLU A 6 -32.87 -29.16 7.17
CA GLU A 6 -31.78 -28.58 7.99
C GLU A 6 -31.34 -27.22 7.47
N ASP A 7 -31.23 -27.07 6.13
CA ASP A 7 -30.89 -25.78 5.49
C ASP A 7 -31.97 -24.72 5.79
N GLU A 8 -33.26 -25.10 5.68
CA GLU A 8 -34.35 -24.17 5.97
C GLU A 8 -34.36 -23.72 7.44
N ASN A 9 -34.08 -24.64 8.38
CA ASN A 9 -33.95 -24.30 9.78
C ASN A 9 -32.76 -23.32 10.02
N LEU A 10 -31.60 -23.58 9.40
CA LEU A 10 -30.42 -22.72 9.50
C LEU A 10 -30.68 -21.35 8.91
N ILE A 11 -31.29 -21.30 7.72
CA ILE A 11 -31.68 -20.03 7.08
C ILE A 11 -32.63 -19.25 8.00
N LYS A 12 -33.61 -19.90 8.57
CA LYS A 12 -34.56 -19.26 9.47
C LYS A 12 -33.87 -18.71 10.72
N GLU A 13 -32.99 -19.48 11.36
CA GLU A 13 -32.21 -19.03 12.51
C GLU A 13 -31.41 -17.75 12.20
N LYS A 14 -30.67 -17.75 11.10
CA LYS A 14 -29.85 -16.60 10.72
C LYS A 14 -30.68 -15.41 10.26
N TRP A 15 -31.83 -15.66 9.66
CA TRP A 15 -32.78 -14.60 9.31
C TRP A 15 -33.42 -13.98 10.55
N ASP A 16 -33.85 -14.75 11.52
CA ASP A 16 -34.42 -14.26 12.77
C ASP A 16 -33.39 -13.44 13.56
N ASP A 17 -32.13 -13.86 13.56
CA ASP A 17 -31.00 -13.14 14.14
C ASP A 17 -30.76 -11.77 13.42
N LEU A 18 -30.85 -11.73 12.09
CA LEU A 18 -30.77 -10.48 11.32
C LEU A 18 -31.97 -9.57 11.65
N LEU A 19 -33.18 -10.12 11.74
CA LEU A 19 -34.36 -9.32 12.10
C LEU A 19 -34.23 -8.67 13.48
N LEU A 20 -33.62 -9.37 14.43
CA LEU A 20 -33.32 -8.82 15.76
C LEU A 20 -32.39 -7.60 15.64
N SER A 21 -31.38 -7.67 14.79
CA SER A 21 -30.46 -6.53 14.53
C SER A 21 -31.20 -5.37 13.83
N CYS A 22 -32.17 -5.68 12.94
CA CYS A 22 -32.96 -4.69 12.23
C CYS A 22 -33.86 -3.84 13.14
N THR A 23 -34.18 -4.29 14.37
CA THR A 23 -34.95 -3.49 15.35
C THR A 23 -34.32 -2.14 15.66
N LYS A 24 -32.98 -2.02 15.49
CA LYS A 24 -32.22 -0.80 15.72
C LYS A 24 -32.40 0.26 14.62
N ILE A 25 -32.82 -0.15 13.41
CA ILE A 25 -32.85 0.72 12.23
C ILE A 25 -34.26 0.89 11.64
N CYS A 26 -35.16 -0.08 11.82
CA CYS A 26 -36.53 -0.02 11.33
C CYS A 26 -37.39 0.87 12.24
N LYS A 27 -38.04 1.87 11.62
CA LYS A 27 -38.86 2.87 12.34
C LYS A 27 -40.36 2.65 12.15
N ASN A 28 -40.77 1.94 11.10
CA ASN A 28 -42.15 1.73 10.69
C ASN A 28 -42.32 0.39 9.96
N ASP A 29 -43.57 -0.01 9.70
CA ASP A 29 -43.87 -1.28 9.02
C ASP A 29 -43.38 -1.30 7.56
N GLU A 30 -43.22 -0.15 6.91
CA GLU A 30 -42.71 -0.07 5.56
C GLU A 30 -41.25 -0.52 5.49
N ASP A 31 -40.40 -0.09 6.47
CA ASP A 31 -39.03 -0.52 6.59
C ASP A 31 -38.91 -2.05 6.73
N TRP A 32 -39.75 -2.64 7.58
CA TRP A 32 -39.81 -4.09 7.78
C TRP A 32 -40.24 -4.84 6.52
N ASN A 33 -41.26 -4.35 5.83
CA ASN A 33 -41.73 -4.95 4.61
C ASN A 33 -40.71 -4.86 3.48
N PHE A 34 -39.94 -3.79 3.47
CA PHE A 34 -38.90 -3.56 2.48
C PHE A 34 -37.75 -4.58 2.63
N ILE A 35 -37.28 -4.81 3.87
CA ILE A 35 -36.26 -5.82 4.18
C ILE A 35 -36.78 -7.25 3.88
N LYS A 36 -38.02 -7.56 4.30
CA LYS A 36 -38.60 -8.87 4.04
C LYS A 36 -38.72 -9.19 2.55
N ARG A 37 -39.15 -8.21 1.73
CA ARG A 37 -39.21 -8.36 0.28
C ARG A 37 -37.86 -8.66 -0.32
N ALA A 38 -36.80 -7.98 0.12
CA ALA A 38 -35.45 -8.23 -0.35
C ALA A 38 -34.96 -9.63 0.04
N PHE A 39 -35.24 -10.08 1.25
CA PHE A 39 -34.91 -11.43 1.68
C PHE A 39 -35.62 -12.52 0.87
N PHE A 40 -36.93 -12.37 0.63
CA PHE A 40 -37.65 -13.36 -0.15
C PHE A 40 -37.20 -13.42 -1.60
N LEU A 41 -36.93 -12.27 -2.22
CA LEU A 41 -36.36 -12.25 -3.55
C LEU A 41 -34.96 -12.89 -3.61
N ALA A 42 -34.09 -12.59 -2.66
CA ALA A 42 -32.77 -13.21 -2.57
C ALA A 42 -32.84 -14.72 -2.35
N LYS A 43 -33.82 -15.19 -1.53
CA LYS A 43 -34.09 -16.60 -1.30
C LYS A 43 -34.54 -17.32 -2.56
N GLU A 44 -35.47 -16.73 -3.31
CA GLU A 44 -35.93 -17.24 -4.58
C GLU A 44 -34.81 -17.29 -5.62
N ALA A 45 -34.07 -16.19 -5.76
CA ALA A 45 -32.98 -16.03 -6.72
C ALA A 45 -31.84 -17.05 -6.53
N HIS A 46 -31.52 -17.40 -5.28
CA HIS A 46 -30.44 -18.33 -4.95
C HIS A 46 -30.94 -19.71 -4.50
N GLU A 47 -32.18 -20.09 -4.84
CA GLU A 47 -32.72 -21.38 -4.43
C GLU A 47 -31.85 -22.54 -4.94
N GLY A 48 -31.45 -23.43 -4.01
CA GLY A 48 -30.63 -24.61 -4.31
C GLY A 48 -29.16 -24.32 -4.60
N VAL A 49 -28.72 -23.06 -4.61
CA VAL A 49 -27.32 -22.70 -4.78
C VAL A 49 -26.56 -22.91 -3.48
N ARG A 50 -25.38 -23.52 -3.55
CA ARG A 50 -24.51 -23.79 -2.38
C ARG A 50 -23.16 -23.16 -2.55
N ARG A 51 -22.61 -22.70 -1.42
CA ARG A 51 -21.21 -22.27 -1.33
C ARG A 51 -20.27 -23.48 -1.40
N ARG A 52 -18.98 -23.25 -1.63
CA ARG A 52 -17.96 -24.31 -1.61
C ARG A 52 -17.80 -24.99 -0.23
N SER A 53 -18.16 -24.32 0.84
CA SER A 53 -18.27 -24.87 2.18
C SER A 53 -19.41 -25.90 2.34
N GLY A 54 -20.31 -25.97 1.35
CA GLY A 54 -21.48 -26.85 1.36
C GLY A 54 -22.75 -26.21 1.92
N GLU A 55 -22.69 -25.07 2.54
CA GLU A 55 -23.82 -24.32 3.12
C GLU A 55 -24.68 -23.62 2.03
N PRO A 56 -25.98 -23.35 2.29
CA PRO A 56 -26.82 -22.54 1.41
C PRO A 56 -26.22 -21.19 1.10
N TYR A 57 -26.24 -20.78 -0.19
CA TYR A 57 -25.65 -19.49 -0.61
C TYR A 57 -26.31 -18.31 0.09
N LEU A 58 -27.61 -18.37 0.35
CA LEU A 58 -28.40 -17.31 0.98
C LEU A 58 -27.86 -16.87 2.36
N LEU A 59 -27.12 -17.73 3.07
CA LEU A 59 -26.50 -17.37 4.33
C LEU A 59 -25.46 -16.26 4.19
N HIS A 60 -24.84 -16.14 3.00
CA HIS A 60 -23.86 -15.09 2.72
C HIS A 60 -24.49 -13.69 2.71
N PRO A 61 -25.50 -13.38 1.87
CA PRO A 61 -26.11 -12.05 1.89
C PRO A 61 -26.77 -11.72 3.24
N ILE A 62 -27.28 -12.69 3.97
CA ILE A 62 -27.77 -12.49 5.36
C ILE A 62 -26.63 -12.04 6.28
N ALA A 63 -25.48 -12.70 6.22
CA ALA A 63 -24.32 -12.36 7.04
C ALA A 63 -23.72 -10.99 6.64
N VAL A 64 -23.65 -10.68 5.35
CA VAL A 64 -23.23 -9.36 4.86
C VAL A 64 -24.18 -8.26 5.36
N ALA A 65 -25.49 -8.48 5.28
CA ALA A 65 -26.50 -7.55 5.81
C ALA A 65 -26.34 -7.32 7.32
N LYS A 66 -26.01 -8.37 8.08
CA LYS A 66 -25.75 -8.28 9.52
C LYS A 66 -24.50 -7.44 9.81
N ILE A 67 -23.39 -7.65 9.11
CA ILE A 67 -22.16 -6.83 9.20
C ILE A 67 -22.49 -5.36 8.92
N VAL A 68 -23.29 -5.10 7.88
CA VAL A 68 -23.71 -3.73 7.48
C VAL A 68 -24.45 -3.01 8.62
N ILE A 69 -25.29 -3.73 9.41
CA ILE A 69 -26.01 -3.15 10.54
C ILE A 69 -25.12 -3.03 11.77
N GLU A 70 -24.55 -4.14 12.21
CA GLU A 70 -23.92 -4.24 13.52
C GLU A 70 -22.54 -3.61 13.57
N GLU A 71 -21.72 -3.89 12.56
CA GLU A 71 -20.32 -3.49 12.54
C GLU A 71 -20.11 -2.14 11.83
N ILE A 72 -20.87 -1.85 10.75
CA ILE A 72 -20.75 -0.57 10.03
C ILE A 72 -21.80 0.45 10.51
N GLY A 73 -23.03 0.01 10.83
CA GLY A 73 -24.08 0.87 11.37
C GLY A 73 -24.91 1.59 10.32
N LEU A 74 -25.08 1.01 9.11
CA LEU A 74 -25.89 1.56 8.03
C LEU A 74 -27.37 1.25 8.22
N GLY A 75 -28.22 2.02 7.50
CA GLY A 75 -29.68 1.92 7.59
C GLY A 75 -30.30 0.97 6.58
N VAL A 76 -31.66 0.92 6.60
CA VAL A 76 -32.54 -0.01 5.86
C VAL A 76 -32.16 -0.16 4.39
N LYS A 77 -31.94 0.93 3.63
CA LYS A 77 -31.59 0.85 2.19
C LYS A 77 -30.31 0.09 1.92
N SER A 78 -29.33 0.22 2.82
CA SER A 78 -28.06 -0.51 2.70
C SER A 78 -28.20 -1.97 3.04
N VAL A 79 -29.07 -2.32 3.99
CA VAL A 79 -29.42 -3.70 4.31
C VAL A 79 -30.11 -4.39 3.14
N VAL A 80 -31.09 -3.73 2.53
CA VAL A 80 -31.78 -4.21 1.32
C VAL A 80 -30.76 -4.41 0.18
N ALA A 81 -29.88 -3.45 -0.08
CA ALA A 81 -28.85 -3.59 -1.09
C ALA A 81 -27.85 -4.73 -0.77
N ALA A 82 -27.52 -4.94 0.51
CA ALA A 82 -26.66 -6.04 0.95
C ALA A 82 -27.32 -7.42 0.77
N LEU A 83 -28.63 -7.52 0.99
CA LEU A 83 -29.36 -8.76 0.72
C LEU A 83 -29.45 -9.08 -0.78
N LEU A 84 -29.41 -8.07 -1.64
CA LEU A 84 -29.58 -8.19 -3.10
C LEU A 84 -28.26 -8.07 -3.89
N HIS A 85 -27.11 -7.96 -3.23
CA HIS A 85 -25.85 -7.54 -3.88
C HIS A 85 -25.36 -8.50 -4.98
N ASP A 86 -25.63 -9.80 -4.85
CA ASP A 86 -25.23 -10.81 -5.82
C ASP A 86 -26.41 -11.27 -6.73
N VAL A 87 -27.64 -10.78 -6.48
CA VAL A 87 -28.82 -11.23 -7.24
C VAL A 87 -28.69 -10.91 -8.73
N VAL A 88 -28.26 -9.70 -9.07
CA VAL A 88 -28.08 -9.29 -10.48
C VAL A 88 -26.86 -9.93 -11.13
N GLU A 89 -25.83 -10.31 -10.34
CA GLU A 89 -24.61 -10.93 -10.84
C GLU A 89 -24.78 -12.43 -11.12
N ASP A 90 -25.46 -13.12 -10.21
CA ASP A 90 -25.50 -14.58 -10.20
C ASP A 90 -26.81 -15.16 -10.75
N THR A 91 -27.80 -14.32 -11.09
CA THR A 91 -29.14 -14.78 -11.51
C THR A 91 -29.66 -14.05 -12.74
N GLU A 92 -30.90 -14.39 -13.18
CA GLU A 92 -31.53 -13.77 -14.35
C GLU A 92 -32.17 -12.39 -14.09
N TYR A 93 -32.15 -11.90 -12.84
CA TYR A 93 -32.69 -10.58 -12.50
C TYR A 93 -31.78 -9.47 -13.01
N SER A 94 -32.42 -8.45 -13.64
CA SER A 94 -31.73 -7.27 -14.17
C SER A 94 -31.75 -6.08 -13.20
N VAL A 95 -30.91 -5.06 -13.48
CA VAL A 95 -30.94 -3.79 -12.73
C VAL A 95 -32.30 -3.09 -12.87
N GLU A 96 -32.94 -3.19 -14.04
CA GLU A 96 -34.28 -2.66 -14.32
C GLU A 96 -35.34 -3.34 -13.45
N ASP A 97 -35.20 -4.65 -13.17
CA ASP A 97 -36.08 -5.36 -12.25
C ASP A 97 -35.90 -4.84 -10.83
N MET A 98 -34.66 -4.60 -10.41
CA MET A 98 -34.35 -3.98 -9.11
C MET A 98 -34.98 -2.60 -9.00
N GLU A 99 -34.92 -1.79 -10.06
CA GLU A 99 -35.53 -0.46 -10.07
C GLU A 99 -37.06 -0.53 -9.94
N ARG A 100 -37.70 -1.42 -10.67
CA ARG A 100 -39.15 -1.64 -10.64
C ARG A 100 -39.63 -2.10 -9.25
N ILE A 101 -38.87 -2.99 -8.58
CA ILE A 101 -39.28 -3.62 -7.32
C ILE A 101 -38.90 -2.78 -6.11
N PHE A 102 -37.69 -2.19 -6.10
CA PHE A 102 -37.09 -1.52 -4.94
C PHE A 102 -36.82 -0.02 -5.16
N GLY A 103 -37.05 0.48 -6.38
CA GLY A 103 -36.86 1.86 -6.75
C GLY A 103 -35.40 2.21 -7.15
N PRO A 104 -35.21 3.41 -7.76
CA PRO A 104 -33.97 3.78 -8.44
C PRO A 104 -32.75 3.83 -7.51
N LYS A 105 -32.95 4.13 -6.24
CA LYS A 105 -31.82 4.25 -5.30
C LYS A 105 -31.20 2.89 -4.96
N ILE A 106 -32.03 1.86 -4.77
CA ILE A 106 -31.55 0.48 -4.51
C ILE A 106 -30.95 -0.10 -5.80
N ALA A 107 -31.63 0.09 -6.94
CA ALA A 107 -31.11 -0.35 -8.24
C ALA A 107 -29.71 0.23 -8.52
N SER A 108 -29.53 1.53 -8.30
CA SER A 108 -28.21 2.18 -8.44
C SER A 108 -27.14 1.60 -7.49
N MET A 109 -27.50 1.25 -6.26
CA MET A 109 -26.55 0.63 -5.31
C MET A 109 -26.19 -0.79 -5.74
N VAL A 110 -27.17 -1.59 -6.16
CA VAL A 110 -26.94 -2.97 -6.63
C VAL A 110 -26.13 -2.97 -7.93
N ASP A 111 -26.46 -2.10 -8.90
CA ASP A 111 -25.66 -1.90 -10.12
C ASP A 111 -24.20 -1.55 -9.82
N GLY A 112 -23.98 -0.65 -8.84
CA GLY A 112 -22.64 -0.32 -8.37
C GLY A 112 -21.89 -1.54 -7.79
N LEU A 113 -22.57 -2.39 -7.02
CA LEU A 113 -22.00 -3.60 -6.43
C LEU A 113 -21.67 -4.65 -7.51
N THR A 114 -22.53 -4.85 -8.50
CA THR A 114 -22.36 -5.78 -9.62
C THR A 114 -21.21 -5.36 -10.53
N LYS A 115 -21.12 -4.07 -10.89
CA LYS A 115 -20.01 -3.53 -11.71
C LYS A 115 -18.64 -3.71 -11.08
N MET A 116 -18.59 -3.87 -9.76
CA MET A 116 -17.36 -4.15 -9.01
C MET A 116 -16.92 -5.61 -9.07
N SER A 117 -17.80 -6.55 -9.39
CA SER A 117 -17.52 -8.00 -9.35
C SER A 117 -16.99 -8.57 -10.65
N GLY A 118 -17.38 -8.04 -11.79
CA GLY A 118 -17.17 -8.63 -13.13
C GLY A 118 -15.74 -8.60 -13.69
N VAL A 119 -14.75 -8.03 -13.00
CA VAL A 119 -13.42 -7.71 -13.59
C VAL A 119 -12.29 -8.60 -13.06
N PHE A 120 -12.54 -9.52 -12.15
CA PHE A 120 -11.49 -10.34 -11.50
C PHE A 120 -10.81 -11.40 -12.39
N ASN A 121 -11.16 -11.51 -13.67
CA ASN A 121 -10.66 -12.57 -14.57
C ASN A 121 -9.63 -12.13 -15.61
N ALA A 122 -9.17 -10.90 -15.59
CA ALA A 122 -8.47 -10.26 -16.70
C ALA A 122 -7.02 -9.79 -16.39
N ASP A 123 -6.28 -9.41 -17.44
CA ASP A 123 -4.87 -9.01 -17.43
C ASP A 123 -4.58 -7.68 -16.69
N THR A 124 -3.32 -7.34 -16.47
CA THR A 124 -2.82 -6.22 -15.63
C THR A 124 -3.44 -4.85 -15.92
N SER A 125 -3.75 -4.54 -17.17
CA SER A 125 -4.42 -3.30 -17.56
C SER A 125 -5.88 -3.28 -17.08
N GLU A 126 -6.51 -4.42 -17.03
CA GLU A 126 -7.90 -4.61 -16.60
C GLU A 126 -8.05 -4.55 -15.08
N GLN A 127 -7.06 -4.97 -14.31
CA GLN A 127 -7.08 -4.80 -12.84
C GLN A 127 -6.95 -3.32 -12.43
N ALA A 128 -6.14 -2.55 -13.15
CA ALA A 128 -6.04 -1.12 -12.93
C ALA A 128 -7.34 -0.39 -13.35
N GLU A 129 -8.01 -0.85 -14.42
CA GLU A 129 -9.34 -0.37 -14.79
C GLU A 129 -10.43 -0.80 -13.81
N TYR A 130 -10.36 -2.02 -13.28
CA TYR A 130 -11.24 -2.47 -12.20
C TYR A 130 -11.13 -1.56 -10.99
N PHE A 131 -9.92 -1.30 -10.54
CA PHE A 131 -9.65 -0.41 -9.41
C PHE A 131 -10.20 1.00 -9.65
N ARG A 132 -10.03 1.51 -10.86
CA ARG A 132 -10.60 2.77 -11.30
C ARG A 132 -12.14 2.75 -11.25
N LYS A 133 -12.78 1.65 -11.69
CA LYS A 133 -14.23 1.48 -11.61
C LYS A 133 -14.72 1.42 -10.16
N VAL A 134 -14.02 0.69 -9.28
CA VAL A 134 -14.30 0.67 -7.83
C VAL A 134 -14.31 2.09 -7.27
N LEU A 135 -13.32 2.88 -7.60
CA LEU A 135 -13.19 4.25 -7.11
C LEU A 135 -14.21 5.22 -7.74
N LEU A 136 -14.60 5.02 -9.00
CA LEU A 136 -15.68 5.78 -9.63
C LEU A 136 -17.01 5.52 -8.93
N THR A 137 -17.30 4.25 -8.61
CA THR A 137 -18.50 3.89 -7.86
C THR A 137 -18.51 4.49 -6.46
N LEU A 138 -17.33 4.59 -5.79
CA LEU A 138 -17.17 5.29 -4.52
C LEU A 138 -17.56 6.76 -4.60
N SER A 139 -17.32 7.37 -5.76
CA SER A 139 -17.69 8.79 -5.97
C SER A 139 -19.19 9.02 -6.04
N ASP A 140 -19.97 8.02 -6.42
CA ASP A 140 -21.42 8.17 -6.62
C ASP A 140 -22.22 7.87 -5.34
N ASP A 141 -21.87 6.77 -4.65
CA ASP A 141 -22.49 6.42 -3.36
C ASP A 141 -21.50 5.62 -2.49
N VAL A 142 -21.00 6.24 -1.43
CA VAL A 142 -20.02 5.61 -0.50
C VAL A 142 -20.56 4.34 0.15
N ARG A 143 -21.89 4.18 0.26
CA ARG A 143 -22.50 2.97 0.85
C ARG A 143 -22.20 1.72 0.05
N VAL A 144 -22.04 1.84 -1.26
CA VAL A 144 -21.66 0.70 -2.14
C VAL A 144 -20.33 0.11 -1.69
N ILE A 145 -19.33 0.94 -1.42
CA ILE A 145 -18.03 0.46 -0.90
C ILE A 145 -18.12 -0.11 0.51
N LEU A 146 -18.91 0.51 1.38
CA LEU A 146 -19.10 0.00 2.73
C LEU A 146 -19.74 -1.40 2.71
N ILE A 147 -20.72 -1.63 1.83
CA ILE A 147 -21.32 -2.96 1.61
C ILE A 147 -20.26 -3.93 1.01
N LYS A 148 -19.45 -3.47 0.06
CA LYS A 148 -18.42 -4.33 -0.54
C LYS A 148 -17.29 -4.67 0.43
N ILE A 149 -16.98 -3.80 1.40
CA ILE A 149 -16.09 -4.13 2.52
C ILE A 149 -16.72 -5.19 3.44
N ALA A 150 -18.03 -5.09 3.71
CA ALA A 150 -18.75 -6.11 4.48
C ALA A 150 -18.77 -7.48 3.77
N ASP A 151 -19.02 -7.49 2.47
CA ASP A 151 -18.93 -8.68 1.61
C ASP A 151 -17.52 -9.28 1.67
N ARG A 152 -16.49 -8.47 1.49
CA ARG A 152 -15.09 -8.90 1.57
C ARG A 152 -14.75 -9.48 2.94
N LEU A 153 -15.21 -8.86 4.03
CA LEU A 153 -14.99 -9.35 5.39
C LEU A 153 -15.61 -10.73 5.59
N HIS A 154 -16.87 -10.91 5.17
CA HIS A 154 -17.53 -12.23 5.27
C HIS A 154 -16.81 -13.27 4.40
N ASN A 155 -16.41 -12.93 3.19
CA ASN A 155 -15.63 -13.80 2.32
C ASN A 155 -14.28 -14.18 2.93
N MET A 156 -13.61 -13.27 3.65
CA MET A 156 -12.38 -13.56 4.37
C MET A 156 -12.60 -14.47 5.57
N ARG A 157 -13.69 -14.28 6.33
CA ARG A 157 -14.08 -15.15 7.46
C ARG A 157 -14.31 -16.60 7.01
N THR A 158 -14.80 -16.81 5.79
CA THR A 158 -15.13 -18.13 5.20
C THR A 158 -14.10 -18.65 4.20
N LEU A 159 -12.94 -17.99 4.08
CA LEU A 159 -11.94 -18.24 3.03
C LEU A 159 -11.30 -19.64 3.09
N GLY A 160 -11.36 -20.32 4.25
CA GLY A 160 -10.76 -21.65 4.45
C GLY A 160 -11.28 -22.74 3.50
N ALA A 161 -12.53 -22.63 3.01
CA ALA A 161 -13.10 -23.55 2.04
C ALA A 161 -12.58 -23.37 0.60
N MET A 162 -11.81 -22.31 0.32
CA MET A 162 -11.31 -22.02 -1.01
C MET A 162 -9.95 -22.68 -1.26
N PRO A 163 -9.64 -23.06 -2.52
CA PRO A 163 -8.31 -23.54 -2.91
C PRO A 163 -7.24 -22.49 -2.65
N MET A 164 -6.01 -22.95 -2.40
CA MET A 164 -4.90 -22.10 -1.98
C MET A 164 -4.56 -20.96 -2.95
N ASN A 165 -4.65 -21.20 -4.26
CA ASN A 165 -4.42 -20.16 -5.27
C ASN A 165 -5.45 -19.02 -5.18
N LYS A 166 -6.72 -19.33 -4.87
CA LYS A 166 -7.74 -18.32 -4.62
C LYS A 166 -7.53 -17.62 -3.27
N GLN A 167 -7.09 -18.36 -2.23
CA GLN A 167 -6.77 -17.75 -0.94
C GLN A 167 -5.67 -16.69 -1.09
N ILE A 168 -4.59 -16.98 -1.83
CA ILE A 168 -3.49 -16.03 -2.07
C ILE A 168 -3.99 -14.79 -2.81
N LYS A 169 -4.79 -14.97 -3.87
CA LYS A 169 -5.36 -13.86 -4.64
C LYS A 169 -6.23 -12.97 -3.77
N ILE A 170 -7.22 -13.57 -3.08
CA ILE A 170 -8.20 -12.84 -2.26
C ILE A 170 -7.51 -12.11 -1.10
N THR A 171 -6.55 -12.75 -0.41
CA THR A 171 -5.78 -12.10 0.66
C THR A 171 -4.90 -10.98 0.14
N GLY A 172 -4.31 -11.12 -1.07
CA GLY A 172 -3.58 -10.06 -1.74
C GLY A 172 -4.46 -8.83 -1.98
N GLU A 173 -5.59 -9.00 -2.65
CA GLU A 173 -6.56 -7.92 -2.89
C GLU A 173 -7.02 -7.29 -1.58
N THR A 174 -7.26 -8.10 -0.55
CA THR A 174 -7.74 -7.63 0.74
C THR A 174 -6.72 -6.75 1.44
N ILE A 175 -5.47 -7.18 1.54
CA ILE A 175 -4.42 -6.41 2.24
C ILE A 175 -4.04 -5.12 1.49
N TYR A 176 -4.08 -5.14 0.14
CA TYR A 176 -3.64 -3.99 -0.66
C TYR A 176 -4.74 -3.01 -1.04
N LEU A 177 -6.01 -3.43 -1.01
CA LEU A 177 -7.13 -2.58 -1.40
C LEU A 177 -8.13 -2.38 -0.27
N PHE A 178 -8.73 -3.48 0.24
CA PHE A 178 -9.86 -3.36 1.15
C PHE A 178 -9.47 -2.92 2.56
N ALA A 179 -8.36 -3.41 3.11
CA ALA A 179 -7.90 -2.98 4.43
C ALA A 179 -7.52 -1.48 4.47
N PRO A 180 -6.78 -0.93 3.48
CA PRO A 180 -6.55 0.51 3.39
C PRO A 180 -7.80 1.34 3.18
N LEU A 181 -8.76 0.87 2.36
CA LEU A 181 -10.05 1.54 2.20
C LEU A 181 -10.83 1.56 3.51
N ALA A 182 -10.91 0.44 4.23
CA ALA A 182 -11.53 0.36 5.54
C ALA A 182 -10.87 1.34 6.54
N TYR A 183 -9.53 1.43 6.54
CA TYR A 183 -8.79 2.40 7.33
C TYR A 183 -9.17 3.84 6.98
N ARG A 184 -9.22 4.20 5.69
CA ARG A 184 -9.56 5.55 5.23
C ARG A 184 -11.00 5.94 5.54
N LEU A 185 -11.91 4.96 5.51
CA LEU A 185 -13.31 5.13 5.88
C LEU A 185 -13.54 5.09 7.41
N GLY A 186 -12.49 4.94 8.21
CA GLY A 186 -12.55 4.92 9.67
C GLY A 186 -13.01 3.60 10.28
N LEU A 187 -13.16 2.53 9.50
CA LEU A 187 -13.59 1.19 9.96
C LEU A 187 -12.40 0.41 10.55
N TYR A 188 -11.91 0.86 11.71
CA TYR A 188 -10.67 0.29 12.31
C TYR A 188 -10.79 -1.16 12.73
N SER A 189 -11.92 -1.55 13.29
CA SER A 189 -12.20 -2.92 13.70
C SER A 189 -12.15 -3.87 12.50
N ILE A 190 -12.90 -3.53 11.45
CA ILE A 190 -12.93 -4.30 10.19
C ILE A 190 -11.55 -4.35 9.53
N LYS A 191 -10.84 -3.22 9.47
CA LYS A 191 -9.47 -3.16 8.94
C LYS A 191 -8.54 -4.12 9.67
N SER A 192 -8.58 -4.12 11.00
CA SER A 192 -7.72 -4.97 11.83
C SER A 192 -8.05 -6.45 11.66
N GLU A 193 -9.33 -6.80 11.57
CA GLU A 193 -9.76 -8.18 11.32
C GLU A 193 -9.38 -8.66 9.91
N LEU A 194 -9.53 -7.80 8.88
CA LEU A 194 -9.09 -8.12 7.52
C LEU A 194 -7.59 -8.40 7.46
N GLU A 195 -6.77 -7.61 8.16
CA GLU A 195 -5.33 -7.81 8.25
C GLU A 195 -4.98 -9.11 8.98
N ASP A 196 -5.63 -9.41 10.10
CA ASP A 196 -5.43 -10.63 10.87
C ASP A 196 -5.82 -11.88 10.05
N LEU A 197 -6.95 -11.84 9.36
CA LEU A 197 -7.38 -12.91 8.47
C LEU A 197 -6.40 -13.08 7.27
N CYS A 198 -5.90 -12.00 6.69
CA CYS A 198 -4.86 -12.09 5.67
C CYS A 198 -3.60 -12.79 6.20
N MET A 199 -3.15 -12.43 7.39
CA MET A 199 -2.00 -13.05 8.02
C MET A 199 -2.23 -14.54 8.31
N LYS A 200 -3.41 -14.90 8.81
CA LYS A 200 -3.80 -16.29 9.11
C LYS A 200 -3.63 -17.20 7.90
N TYR A 201 -4.00 -16.74 6.69
CA TYR A 201 -3.91 -17.55 5.46
C TYR A 201 -2.54 -17.45 4.77
N ARG A 202 -1.83 -16.34 4.91
CA ARG A 202 -0.53 -16.13 4.25
C ARG A 202 0.65 -16.60 5.09
N PHE A 203 0.57 -16.42 6.40
CA PHE A 203 1.63 -16.72 7.37
C PHE A 203 1.06 -17.52 8.56
N PRO A 204 0.48 -18.72 8.31
CA PRO A 204 -0.27 -19.47 9.33
C PRO A 204 0.58 -19.87 10.54
N GLN A 205 1.87 -20.14 10.35
CA GLN A 205 2.77 -20.50 11.44
C GLN A 205 3.01 -19.34 12.40
N GLN A 206 3.36 -18.15 11.83
CA GLN A 206 3.59 -16.93 12.61
C GLN A 206 2.30 -16.44 13.29
N TYR A 207 1.17 -16.58 12.59
CA TYR A 207 -0.13 -16.27 13.18
C TYR A 207 -0.44 -17.16 14.39
N ALA A 208 -0.24 -18.48 14.26
CA ALA A 208 -0.46 -19.43 15.34
C ALA A 208 0.48 -19.20 16.53
N GLU A 209 1.77 -18.95 16.27
CA GLU A 209 2.77 -18.66 17.32
C GLU A 209 2.39 -17.43 18.14
N ILE A 210 2.07 -16.31 17.49
CA ILE A 210 1.70 -15.08 18.19
C ILE A 210 0.39 -15.26 18.94
N THR A 211 -0.59 -15.95 18.33
CA THR A 211 -1.88 -16.24 18.98
C THR A 211 -1.69 -17.09 20.24
N GLN A 212 -0.86 -18.11 20.18
CA GLN A 212 -0.53 -18.95 21.34
C GLN A 212 0.11 -18.13 22.46
N LYS A 213 1.13 -17.31 22.16
CA LYS A 213 1.79 -16.43 23.14
C LYS A 213 0.81 -15.43 23.78
N LEU A 214 -0.13 -14.89 22.98
CA LEU A 214 -1.19 -14.02 23.50
C LEU A 214 -2.14 -14.77 24.45
N GLN A 215 -2.48 -16.04 24.16
CA GLN A 215 -3.31 -16.86 25.04
C GLN A 215 -2.59 -17.23 26.33
N GLU A 216 -1.33 -17.65 26.25
CA GLU A 216 -0.51 -18.00 27.43
C GLU A 216 -0.35 -16.81 28.40
N SER A 217 -0.24 -15.58 27.86
CA SER A 217 -0.12 -14.36 28.67
C SER A 217 -1.46 -13.74 29.12
N GLU A 218 -2.60 -14.34 28.79
CA GLU A 218 -3.92 -13.72 29.04
C GLU A 218 -4.21 -13.53 30.53
N ALA A 219 -3.96 -14.54 31.35
CA ALA A 219 -4.26 -14.47 32.79
C ALA A 219 -3.43 -13.39 33.51
N SER A 220 -2.12 -13.37 33.28
CA SER A 220 -1.23 -12.37 33.87
C SER A 220 -1.52 -10.96 33.35
N ARG A 221 -1.88 -10.84 32.09
CA ARG A 221 -2.29 -9.56 31.49
C ARG A 221 -3.59 -9.04 32.08
N ARG A 222 -4.59 -9.92 32.30
CA ARG A 222 -5.85 -9.55 32.94
C ARG A 222 -5.64 -9.08 34.38
N GLU A 223 -4.79 -9.74 35.14
CA GLU A 223 -4.43 -9.34 36.49
C GLU A 223 -3.75 -7.97 36.49
N PHE A 224 -2.79 -7.76 35.60
CA PHE A 224 -2.10 -6.47 35.44
C PHE A 224 -3.09 -5.34 35.09
N ILE A 225 -4.01 -5.58 34.13
CA ILE A 225 -5.03 -4.60 33.73
C ILE A 225 -5.92 -4.23 34.92
N ASN A 226 -6.34 -5.20 35.72
CA ASN A 226 -7.14 -4.94 36.91
C ASN A 226 -6.38 -4.11 37.94
N LYS A 227 -5.10 -4.43 38.19
CA LYS A 227 -4.23 -3.68 39.10
C LYS A 227 -4.00 -2.24 38.61
N PHE A 228 -3.80 -2.05 37.30
CA PHE A 228 -3.65 -0.74 36.68
C PHE A 228 -4.94 0.08 36.75
N ASN A 229 -6.10 -0.51 36.46
CA ASN A 229 -7.38 0.19 36.40
C ASN A 229 -7.91 0.57 37.78
N ALA A 230 -7.62 -0.18 38.82
CA ALA A 230 -8.22 0.01 40.16
C ALA A 230 -8.13 1.44 40.70
N PRO A 231 -6.95 2.11 40.74
CA PRO A 231 -6.86 3.48 41.22
C PRO A 231 -7.53 4.51 40.27
N ILE A 232 -7.53 4.27 38.97
CA ILE A 232 -8.24 5.10 37.99
C ILE A 232 -9.75 5.03 38.23
N ILE A 233 -10.30 3.81 38.39
CA ILE A 233 -11.71 3.57 38.70
C ILE A 233 -12.11 4.29 39.99
N ALA A 234 -11.30 4.20 41.02
CA ALA A 234 -11.58 4.88 42.30
C ALA A 234 -11.64 6.40 42.15
N SER A 235 -10.75 6.99 41.34
CA SER A 235 -10.73 8.42 41.08
C SER A 235 -11.90 8.88 40.21
N LEU A 236 -12.17 8.20 39.10
CA LEU A 236 -13.28 8.56 38.19
C LEU A 236 -14.65 8.43 38.86
N ASN A 237 -14.82 7.44 39.76
CA ASN A 237 -16.03 7.26 40.57
C ASN A 237 -16.22 8.40 41.55
N ARG A 238 -15.14 8.88 42.20
CA ARG A 238 -15.16 10.04 43.11
C ARG A 238 -15.61 11.31 42.38
N ASP A 239 -15.18 11.46 41.12
CA ASP A 239 -15.50 12.60 40.28
C ASP A 239 -16.86 12.49 39.60
N ASN A 240 -17.66 11.45 39.91
CA ASN A 240 -18.99 11.14 39.33
C ASN A 240 -19.00 11.11 37.79
N ILE A 241 -17.93 10.67 37.16
CA ILE A 241 -17.86 10.52 35.70
C ILE A 241 -18.56 9.21 35.32
N ASN A 242 -19.47 9.27 34.35
CA ASN A 242 -20.06 8.06 33.75
C ASN A 242 -19.15 7.55 32.64
N TYR A 243 -18.46 6.46 32.89
CA TYR A 243 -17.44 5.90 31.97
C TYR A 243 -17.56 4.38 31.84
N GLU A 244 -16.95 3.89 30.77
CA GLU A 244 -16.62 2.48 30.54
C GLU A 244 -15.09 2.37 30.35
N ILE A 245 -14.45 1.41 31.04
CA ILE A 245 -13.00 1.17 30.92
C ILE A 245 -12.77 -0.24 30.40
N SER A 246 -11.97 -0.37 29.36
CA SER A 246 -11.68 -1.65 28.71
C SER A 246 -10.20 -1.79 28.37
N GLY A 247 -9.70 -3.02 28.44
CA GLY A 247 -8.37 -3.37 27.94
C GLY A 247 -8.45 -3.83 26.49
N LEU A 248 -7.66 -3.23 25.62
CA LEU A 248 -7.58 -3.56 24.20
C LEU A 248 -6.27 -4.29 23.93
N VAL A 249 -6.36 -5.47 23.36
CA VAL A 249 -5.19 -6.21 22.87
C VAL A 249 -4.97 -5.86 21.39
N LYS A 250 -3.73 -5.59 21.01
CA LYS A 250 -3.40 -5.34 19.61
C LYS A 250 -3.63 -6.59 18.76
N SER A 251 -4.05 -6.37 17.51
CA SER A 251 -4.25 -7.45 16.55
C SER A 251 -2.93 -8.18 16.26
N VAL A 252 -3.05 -9.47 15.93
CA VAL A 252 -1.91 -10.35 15.64
C VAL A 252 -1.04 -9.79 14.53
N TYR A 253 -1.66 -9.28 13.46
CA TYR A 253 -0.95 -8.63 12.36
C TYR A 253 -0.20 -7.36 12.82
N SER A 254 -0.80 -6.53 13.67
CA SER A 254 -0.16 -5.32 14.20
C SER A 254 1.08 -5.64 15.03
N ILE A 255 1.01 -6.70 15.83
CA ILE A 255 2.13 -7.23 16.61
C ILE A 255 3.22 -7.73 15.67
N TRP A 256 2.88 -8.61 14.74
CA TRP A 256 3.81 -9.17 13.77
C TRP A 256 4.49 -8.08 12.91
N SER A 257 3.71 -7.13 12.40
CA SER A 257 4.23 -6.00 11.61
C SER A 257 5.25 -5.19 12.41
N LYS A 258 5.01 -5.00 13.71
CA LYS A 258 5.94 -4.30 14.61
C LYS A 258 7.21 -5.10 14.85
N MET A 259 7.08 -6.43 15.08
CA MET A 259 8.23 -7.34 15.19
C MET A 259 9.11 -7.26 13.95
N GLN A 260 8.49 -7.31 12.75
CA GLN A 260 9.23 -7.25 11.48
C GLN A 260 9.90 -5.90 11.25
N ARG A 261 9.17 -4.79 11.47
CA ARG A 261 9.72 -3.45 11.24
C ARG A 261 10.83 -3.08 12.20
N LYS A 262 10.72 -3.49 13.48
CA LYS A 262 11.73 -3.18 14.51
C LYS A 262 12.76 -4.30 14.69
N GLN A 263 12.54 -5.46 14.06
CA GLN A 263 13.39 -6.66 14.21
C GLN A 263 13.56 -7.08 15.67
N ILE A 264 12.46 -7.04 16.45
CA ILE A 264 12.44 -7.42 17.86
C ILE A 264 11.57 -8.66 18.06
N PRO A 265 11.86 -9.52 19.03
CA PRO A 265 11.01 -10.65 19.41
C PRO A 265 9.71 -10.18 20.07
N PHE A 266 8.75 -11.09 20.20
CA PHE A 266 7.44 -10.82 20.80
C PHE A 266 7.56 -10.27 22.23
N GLU A 267 8.48 -10.80 23.01
CA GLU A 267 8.72 -10.48 24.42
C GLU A 267 9.20 -9.03 24.64
N GLU A 268 9.80 -8.42 23.64
CA GLU A 268 10.25 -7.03 23.68
C GLU A 268 9.17 -6.02 23.27
N ILE A 269 7.96 -6.49 22.97
CA ILE A 269 6.83 -5.60 22.67
C ILE A 269 6.11 -5.19 23.95
N TYR A 270 6.45 -4.03 24.47
CA TYR A 270 5.89 -3.50 25.73
C TYR A 270 4.51 -2.86 25.58
N ASP A 271 3.98 -2.61 24.37
CA ASP A 271 2.66 -2.03 24.11
C ASP A 271 1.69 -3.05 23.47
N LEU A 272 1.66 -4.27 24.01
CA LEU A 272 0.77 -5.34 23.54
C LEU A 272 -0.70 -5.01 23.76
N PHE A 273 -1.01 -4.19 24.75
CA PHE A 273 -2.36 -3.76 25.05
C PHE A 273 -2.40 -2.24 25.36
N ALA A 274 -3.60 -1.70 25.27
CA ALA A 274 -3.93 -0.34 25.66
C ALA A 274 -5.15 -0.34 26.57
N ILE A 275 -5.30 0.69 27.37
CA ILE A 275 -6.51 0.93 28.16
C ILE A 275 -7.33 1.99 27.46
N ARG A 276 -8.59 1.69 27.24
CA ARG A 276 -9.56 2.61 26.66
C ARG A 276 -10.55 3.07 27.73
N ILE A 277 -10.71 4.38 27.83
CA ILE A 277 -11.69 5.03 28.70
C ILE A 277 -12.67 5.78 27.81
N VAL A 278 -13.90 5.28 27.77
CA VAL A 278 -15.01 5.90 27.05
C VAL A 278 -15.96 6.48 28.08
N PHE A 279 -16.29 7.77 27.94
CA PHE A 279 -17.18 8.42 28.90
C PHE A 279 -18.34 9.13 28.20
N LYS A 280 -19.45 9.29 28.94
CA LYS A 280 -20.59 10.10 28.51
C LYS A 280 -20.36 11.54 28.95
N PRO A 281 -20.17 12.49 28.00
CA PRO A 281 -19.85 13.84 28.35
C PRO A 281 -21.04 14.54 28.99
N LEU A 282 -20.77 15.42 29.97
CA LEU A 282 -21.72 16.38 30.50
C LEU A 282 -21.91 17.51 29.48
N PRO A 283 -23.06 18.24 29.52
CA PRO A 283 -23.29 19.38 28.63
C PRO A 283 -22.24 20.51 28.78
N PHE A 284 -21.63 20.61 29.92
CA PHE A 284 -20.60 21.59 30.25
C PHE A 284 -19.60 21.02 31.28
N PRO A 285 -18.28 21.24 31.17
CA PRO A 285 -17.55 21.96 30.11
C PRO A 285 -17.51 21.19 28.77
N SER A 286 -16.80 21.71 27.76
CA SER A 286 -16.68 21.05 26.44
C SER A 286 -16.13 19.62 26.53
N GLU A 287 -16.49 18.76 25.55
CA GLU A 287 -15.97 17.39 25.46
C GLU A 287 -14.44 17.36 25.55
N LYS A 288 -13.77 18.30 24.88
CA LYS A 288 -12.31 18.44 24.92
C LYS A 288 -11.82 18.68 26.34
N THR A 289 -12.42 19.62 27.07
CA THR A 289 -12.04 19.93 28.45
C THR A 289 -12.21 18.71 29.35
N GLN A 290 -13.30 17.97 29.20
CA GLN A 290 -13.55 16.75 29.98
C GLN A 290 -12.52 15.65 29.69
N CYS A 291 -12.08 15.48 28.44
CA CYS A 291 -10.99 14.56 28.09
C CYS A 291 -9.68 14.95 28.82
N TRP A 292 -9.34 16.24 28.86
CA TRP A 292 -8.17 16.74 29.55
C TRP A 292 -8.28 16.63 31.07
N GLN A 293 -9.47 16.73 31.66
CA GLN A 293 -9.70 16.44 33.08
C GLN A 293 -9.38 14.99 33.42
N ILE A 294 -9.90 14.04 32.61
CA ILE A 294 -9.59 12.61 32.81
C ILE A 294 -8.08 12.34 32.62
N TYR A 295 -7.43 12.98 31.65
CA TYR A 295 -6.00 12.91 31.48
C TYR A 295 -5.25 13.40 32.75
N SER A 296 -5.66 14.52 33.32
CA SER A 296 -5.08 15.03 34.57
C SER A 296 -5.23 14.01 35.70
N THR A 297 -6.42 13.45 35.88
CA THR A 297 -6.69 12.40 36.88
C THR A 297 -5.75 11.19 36.72
N ILE A 298 -5.48 10.76 35.47
CA ILE A 298 -4.60 9.63 35.19
C ILE A 298 -3.13 9.98 35.50
N THR A 299 -2.71 11.20 35.14
CA THR A 299 -1.32 11.65 35.36
C THR A 299 -1.00 12.02 36.81
N ASP A 300 -2.02 12.25 37.63
CA ASP A 300 -1.87 12.33 39.09
C ASP A 300 -1.57 10.95 39.72
N ILE A 301 -1.97 9.86 39.05
CA ILE A 301 -1.75 8.49 39.54
C ILE A 301 -0.47 7.90 38.90
N TYR A 302 -0.26 8.10 37.62
CA TYR A 302 0.80 7.47 36.82
C TYR A 302 1.62 8.50 36.06
N THR A 303 2.95 8.41 36.14
CA THR A 303 3.86 9.34 35.44
C THR A 303 3.77 9.19 33.93
N PRO A 304 3.42 10.26 33.17
CA PRO A 304 3.33 10.18 31.73
C PRO A 304 4.71 10.21 31.05
N LYS A 305 4.80 9.61 29.86
CA LYS A 305 5.94 9.73 28.97
C LYS A 305 5.76 10.95 28.07
N PRO A 306 6.60 12.02 28.22
CA PRO A 306 6.33 13.33 27.61
C PRO A 306 6.18 13.32 26.08
N ASP A 307 7.01 12.54 25.37
CA ASP A 307 7.04 12.44 23.91
C ASP A 307 5.93 11.55 23.31
N ARG A 308 5.07 10.97 24.19
CA ARG A 308 4.02 10.02 23.79
C ARG A 308 2.59 10.53 23.99
N LEU A 309 2.42 11.82 24.24
CA LEU A 309 1.11 12.44 24.22
C LEU A 309 0.67 12.71 22.78
N ARG A 310 -0.56 12.32 22.42
CA ARG A 310 -1.17 12.54 21.10
C ARG A 310 -2.57 13.13 21.27
N ASP A 311 -2.69 14.40 20.90
CA ASP A 311 -3.97 15.13 20.92
C ASP A 311 -4.67 15.07 19.56
N TRP A 312 -5.43 14.01 19.35
CA TRP A 312 -6.29 13.85 18.18
C TRP A 312 -7.68 14.49 18.38
N ILE A 313 -7.93 15.17 19.50
CA ILE A 313 -9.17 15.92 19.75
C ILE A 313 -9.04 17.33 19.18
N SER A 314 -7.90 18.00 19.46
CA SER A 314 -7.63 19.34 18.91
C SER A 314 -7.37 19.31 17.41
N MET A 315 -6.80 18.21 16.91
CA MET A 315 -6.48 18.00 15.51
C MET A 315 -6.88 16.57 15.09
N PRO A 316 -8.17 16.35 14.76
CA PRO A 316 -8.66 15.05 14.33
C PRO A 316 -7.89 14.50 13.13
N LYS A 317 -7.76 13.17 13.04
CA LYS A 317 -7.19 12.53 11.85
C LYS A 317 -8.09 12.76 10.63
N ALA A 318 -7.54 12.60 9.42
CA ALA A 318 -8.28 12.79 8.17
C ALA A 318 -9.50 11.87 8.01
N ASN A 319 -9.54 10.75 8.73
CA ASN A 319 -10.67 9.84 8.77
C ASN A 319 -11.67 10.14 9.90
N GLY A 320 -11.60 11.32 10.51
CA GLY A 320 -12.48 11.76 11.59
C GLY A 320 -12.19 11.15 12.97
N TYR A 321 -11.10 10.40 13.12
CA TYR A 321 -10.73 9.81 14.42
C TYR A 321 -10.33 10.87 15.42
N GLU A 322 -10.99 10.87 16.58
CA GLU A 322 -10.75 11.75 17.73
C GLU A 322 -10.45 10.92 18.98
N ALA A 323 -9.39 11.23 19.68
CA ALA A 323 -9.05 10.67 21.00
C ALA A 323 -7.86 11.41 21.61
N LEU A 324 -7.72 11.38 22.92
CA LEU A 324 -6.48 11.77 23.59
C LEU A 324 -5.73 10.49 23.98
N HIS A 325 -4.50 10.33 23.44
CA HIS A 325 -3.63 9.19 23.77
C HIS A 325 -2.47 9.64 24.63
N SER A 326 -2.22 8.91 25.68
CA SER A 326 -1.03 9.06 26.50
C SER A 326 -0.41 7.72 26.81
N THR A 327 0.90 7.69 27.01
CA THR A 327 1.60 6.51 27.51
C THR A 327 2.07 6.84 28.92
N VAL A 328 1.70 6.04 29.90
CA VAL A 328 2.04 6.26 31.31
C VAL A 328 2.80 5.07 31.90
N MET A 329 3.60 5.31 32.93
CA MET A 329 4.29 4.25 33.66
C MET A 329 3.32 3.60 34.65
N GLY A 330 2.88 2.39 34.34
CA GLY A 330 2.01 1.58 35.20
C GLY A 330 2.75 0.82 36.31
N PRO A 331 2.03 -0.03 37.04
CA PRO A 331 2.63 -0.93 38.01
C PRO A 331 3.75 -1.77 37.39
N ASP A 332 4.69 -2.20 38.22
CA ASP A 332 5.79 -3.08 37.82
C ASP A 332 6.72 -2.51 36.71
N GLY A 333 6.68 -1.17 36.49
CA GLY A 333 7.53 -0.50 35.51
C GLY A 333 7.14 -0.71 34.05
N VAL A 334 5.89 -1.11 33.79
CA VAL A 334 5.39 -1.38 32.42
C VAL A 334 4.73 -0.13 31.84
N TRP A 335 5.13 0.24 30.61
CA TRP A 335 4.47 1.32 29.88
C TRP A 335 3.10 0.91 29.35
N VAL A 336 2.07 1.70 29.67
CA VAL A 336 0.69 1.46 29.27
C VAL A 336 0.19 2.65 28.43
N GLU A 337 -0.34 2.36 27.23
CA GLU A 337 -1.05 3.36 26.44
C GLU A 337 -2.47 3.52 26.96
N VAL A 338 -2.90 4.75 27.24
CA VAL A 338 -4.26 5.08 27.66
C VAL A 338 -4.89 5.94 26.57
N GLN A 339 -6.10 5.55 26.16
CA GLN A 339 -6.91 6.24 25.14
C GLN A 339 -8.17 6.79 25.82
N ILE A 340 -8.36 8.10 25.75
CA ILE A 340 -9.49 8.80 26.36
C ILE A 340 -10.35 9.38 25.26
N ARG A 341 -11.65 9.11 25.29
CA ARG A 341 -12.62 9.60 24.31
C ARG A 341 -14.06 9.58 24.84
N THR A 342 -14.92 10.39 24.25
CA THR A 342 -16.35 10.37 24.54
C THR A 342 -17.05 9.24 23.80
N GLN A 343 -18.32 8.94 24.16
CA GLN A 343 -19.14 7.98 23.44
C GLN A 343 -19.30 8.32 21.95
N ARG A 344 -19.45 9.61 21.60
CA ARG A 344 -19.50 10.07 20.21
C ARG A 344 -18.20 9.75 19.46
N MET A 345 -17.06 10.06 20.08
CA MET A 345 -15.73 9.78 19.51
C MET A 345 -15.49 8.28 19.35
N GLU A 346 -16.01 7.46 20.29
CA GLU A 346 -15.98 6.00 20.20
C GLU A 346 -16.79 5.48 19.02
N ASP A 347 -18.03 5.96 18.85
CA ASP A 347 -18.88 5.59 17.72
C ASP A 347 -18.22 5.93 16.38
N ILE A 348 -17.55 7.09 16.27
CA ILE A 348 -16.81 7.49 15.08
C ILE A 348 -15.57 6.60 14.88
N ALA A 349 -14.86 6.26 15.96
CA ALA A 349 -13.68 5.42 15.89
C ALA A 349 -13.99 3.96 15.46
N GLU A 350 -15.11 3.40 15.89
CA GLU A 350 -15.51 2.03 15.58
C GLU A 350 -16.25 1.89 14.23
N ARG A 351 -17.16 2.84 13.93
CA ARG A 351 -18.04 2.80 12.75
C ARG A 351 -17.65 3.78 11.64
N GLY A 352 -16.60 4.56 11.87
CA GLY A 352 -16.04 5.47 10.89
C GLY A 352 -17.06 6.47 10.32
N PHE A 353 -17.01 6.61 9.01
CA PHE A 353 -17.81 7.57 8.27
C PHE A 353 -19.34 7.37 8.43
N ALA A 354 -19.81 6.14 8.65
CA ALA A 354 -21.23 5.87 8.85
C ALA A 354 -21.76 6.52 10.14
N ALA A 355 -20.98 6.52 11.22
CA ALA A 355 -21.34 7.23 12.46
C ALA A 355 -21.27 8.74 12.28
N HIS A 356 -20.26 9.25 11.59
CA HIS A 356 -20.13 10.69 11.30
C HIS A 356 -21.34 11.23 10.54
N TRP A 357 -21.85 10.48 9.58
CA TRP A 357 -23.06 10.84 8.83
C TRP A 357 -24.31 10.96 9.72
N LYS A 358 -24.44 10.08 10.72
CA LYS A 358 -25.54 10.12 11.69
C LYS A 358 -25.52 11.40 12.53
N TYR A 359 -24.32 11.85 12.94
CA TYR A 359 -24.17 13.07 13.75
C TYR A 359 -24.25 14.35 12.94
N LYS A 360 -23.81 14.37 11.68
CA LYS A 360 -23.86 15.55 10.79
C LYS A 360 -25.29 15.96 10.43
N HIS A 361 -26.22 14.99 10.29
CA HIS A 361 -27.64 15.28 10.07
C HIS A 361 -28.35 15.86 11.29
N ALA A 362 -27.76 15.76 12.47
CA ALA A 362 -28.28 16.37 13.69
C ALA A 362 -27.78 17.81 13.96
N THR A 363 -26.67 18.20 13.31
CA THR A 363 -26.06 19.53 13.45
C THR A 363 -25.92 20.16 12.05
N ILE A 364 -26.57 21.31 11.82
CA ILE A 364 -26.47 22.08 10.56
C ILE A 364 -25.10 22.77 10.52
N SER A 365 -24.04 22.07 10.13
CA SER A 365 -22.76 22.69 9.79
C SER A 365 -22.58 22.66 8.27
N GLN A 366 -22.40 23.84 7.67
CA GLN A 366 -22.17 24.01 6.21
C GLN A 366 -20.73 23.79 5.78
N ASP A 367 -19.83 23.41 6.69
CA ASP A 367 -18.42 23.24 6.36
C ASP A 367 -18.17 21.90 5.62
N GLU A 368 -17.50 21.99 4.47
CA GLU A 368 -17.03 20.81 3.72
C GLU A 368 -16.05 20.01 4.57
N ASP A 369 -16.42 18.76 4.85
CA ASP A 369 -15.61 17.81 5.61
C ASP A 369 -14.37 17.39 4.81
N GLU A 370 -13.30 17.01 5.50
CA GLU A 370 -12.06 16.49 4.87
C GLU A 370 -12.32 15.27 3.98
N PHE A 371 -13.33 14.47 4.33
CA PHE A 371 -13.75 13.34 3.51
C PHE A 371 -14.40 13.78 2.19
N ASP A 372 -15.24 14.81 2.21
CA ASP A 372 -15.81 15.38 0.99
C ASP A 372 -14.72 15.97 0.07
N LYS A 373 -13.70 16.60 0.67
CA LYS A 373 -12.51 17.07 -0.06
C LYS A 373 -11.74 15.93 -0.67
N TRP A 374 -11.53 14.85 0.07
CA TRP A 374 -10.86 13.66 -0.42
C TRP A 374 -11.64 12.97 -1.55
N LEU A 375 -12.96 12.83 -1.45
CA LEU A 375 -13.82 12.33 -2.53
C LEU A 375 -13.73 13.21 -3.78
N LYS A 376 -13.72 14.54 -3.62
CA LYS A 376 -13.53 15.48 -4.74
C LYS A 376 -12.16 15.30 -5.39
N GLN A 377 -11.11 15.10 -4.62
CA GLN A 377 -9.76 14.84 -5.13
C GLN A 377 -9.71 13.53 -5.94
N ILE A 378 -10.34 12.48 -5.43
CA ILE A 378 -10.46 11.21 -6.16
C ILE A 378 -11.22 11.41 -7.48
N ARG A 379 -12.36 12.09 -7.47
CA ARG A 379 -13.13 12.41 -8.69
C ARG A 379 -12.30 13.18 -9.71
N ALA A 380 -11.55 14.18 -9.26
CA ALA A 380 -10.68 14.96 -10.12
C ALA A 380 -9.57 14.12 -10.73
N ALA A 381 -8.94 13.25 -9.95
CA ALA A 381 -7.89 12.34 -10.42
C ALA A 381 -8.44 11.28 -11.41
N LEU A 382 -9.63 10.73 -11.13
CA LEU A 382 -10.28 9.73 -11.99
C LEU A 382 -10.73 10.31 -13.35
N ASN A 383 -11.12 11.57 -13.37
CA ASN A 383 -11.55 12.28 -14.58
C ASN A 383 -10.40 12.87 -15.40
N SER A 384 -9.14 12.75 -14.92
CA SER A 384 -7.97 13.23 -15.65
C SER A 384 -7.68 12.31 -16.85
N PRO A 385 -7.68 12.81 -18.11
CA PRO A 385 -7.50 11.99 -19.31
C PRO A 385 -6.07 11.54 -19.56
N THR A 386 -5.11 11.89 -18.70
CA THR A 386 -3.68 11.77 -18.95
C THR A 386 -2.95 10.68 -18.18
N GLU A 387 -3.61 9.98 -17.25
CA GLU A 387 -2.92 8.95 -16.44
C GLU A 387 -3.17 7.54 -16.97
N ASN A 388 -2.07 6.79 -17.11
CA ASN A 388 -2.11 5.34 -17.24
C ASN A 388 -2.73 4.78 -15.93
N ALA A 389 -3.62 3.80 -16.04
CA ALA A 389 -4.31 3.21 -14.90
C ALA A 389 -3.35 2.68 -13.80
N VAL A 390 -2.14 2.27 -14.17
CA VAL A 390 -1.08 1.83 -13.23
C VAL A 390 -0.51 3.00 -12.41
N ASP A 391 -0.18 4.12 -13.07
CA ASP A 391 0.30 5.34 -12.38
C ASP A 391 -0.76 5.90 -11.42
N PHE A 392 -2.02 5.84 -11.81
CA PHE A 392 -3.14 6.22 -10.96
C PHE A 392 -3.23 5.33 -9.70
N LEU A 393 -3.07 4.01 -9.86
CA LEU A 393 -3.06 3.06 -8.76
C LEU A 393 -1.95 3.34 -7.74
N ASP A 394 -0.74 3.60 -8.21
CA ASP A 394 0.39 3.86 -7.33
C ASP A 394 0.22 5.20 -6.59
N ASN A 395 -0.29 6.22 -7.26
CA ASN A 395 -0.61 7.51 -6.66
C ASN A 395 -1.73 7.39 -5.61
N PHE A 396 -2.76 6.60 -5.92
CA PHE A 396 -3.88 6.37 -4.99
C PHE A 396 -3.44 5.57 -3.75
N LYS A 397 -2.63 4.51 -3.92
CA LYS A 397 -2.05 3.76 -2.80
C LYS A 397 -1.26 4.66 -1.86
N LEU A 398 -0.41 5.53 -2.39
CA LEU A 398 0.32 6.50 -1.58
C LEU A 398 -0.63 7.38 -0.75
N SER A 399 -1.78 7.76 -1.29
CA SER A 399 -2.79 8.56 -0.58
C SER A 399 -3.53 7.80 0.52
N LEU A 400 -3.58 6.46 0.47
CA LEU A 400 -4.27 5.62 1.45
C LEU A 400 -3.41 5.27 2.67
N TYR A 401 -2.10 5.10 2.50
CA TYR A 401 -1.22 4.49 3.51
C TYR A 401 -0.46 5.48 4.41
N THR A 402 -0.44 6.77 4.09
CA THR A 402 0.40 7.72 4.81
C THR A 402 -0.23 8.19 6.12
N SER A 403 0.50 7.96 7.22
CA SER A 403 0.30 8.70 8.47
C SER A 403 0.51 10.19 8.19
N GLU A 404 -0.34 11.03 8.73
CA GLU A 404 -0.27 12.49 8.50
C GLU A 404 0.61 13.18 9.54
N ILE A 405 1.34 14.18 9.09
CA ILE A 405 2.03 15.17 9.90
C ILE A 405 1.36 16.53 9.70
N VAL A 406 1.48 17.40 10.68
CA VAL A 406 0.95 18.77 10.59
C VAL A 406 2.13 19.72 10.57
N VAL A 407 2.21 20.52 9.52
CA VAL A 407 3.23 21.55 9.33
C VAL A 407 2.57 22.92 9.18
N PHE A 408 3.34 23.99 9.35
CA PHE A 408 2.81 25.34 9.39
C PHE A 408 3.41 26.21 8.29
N THR A 409 2.58 27.05 7.68
CA THR A 409 3.08 28.15 6.86
C THR A 409 3.67 29.26 7.74
N PRO A 410 4.46 30.20 7.18
CA PRO A 410 4.95 31.37 7.96
C PRO A 410 3.84 32.24 8.55
N LYS A 411 2.63 32.15 7.99
CA LYS A 411 1.44 32.86 8.51
C LYS A 411 0.71 32.10 9.64
N GLY A 412 1.23 30.91 10.04
CA GLY A 412 0.62 30.07 11.08
C GLY A 412 -0.53 29.18 10.59
N GLU A 413 -0.78 29.10 9.28
CA GLU A 413 -1.78 28.17 8.74
C GLU A 413 -1.28 26.73 8.86
N ALA A 414 -2.04 25.87 9.51
CA ALA A 414 -1.76 24.45 9.62
C ALA A 414 -2.06 23.72 8.31
N ARG A 415 -1.15 22.89 7.84
CA ARG A 415 -1.27 22.02 6.68
C ARG A 415 -0.99 20.58 7.04
N LYS A 416 -1.85 19.66 6.65
CA LYS A 416 -1.65 18.23 6.83
C LYS A 416 -0.90 17.67 5.64
N MET A 417 0.21 17.02 5.91
CA MET A 417 1.07 16.38 4.90
C MET A 417 1.25 14.89 5.26
N PRO A 418 1.46 14.02 4.28
CA PRO A 418 1.81 12.63 4.58
C PRO A 418 3.16 12.53 5.29
N PHE A 419 3.28 11.58 6.20
CA PHE A 419 4.56 11.27 6.83
C PHE A 419 5.60 10.89 5.76
N GLY A 420 6.80 11.42 5.87
CA GLY A 420 7.84 11.27 4.86
C GLY A 420 7.77 12.30 3.73
N ALA A 421 6.80 13.22 3.74
CA ALA A 421 6.75 14.31 2.79
C ALA A 421 7.98 15.22 2.92
N THR A 422 8.37 15.80 1.80
CA THR A 422 9.47 16.75 1.70
C THR A 422 8.97 18.19 1.62
N ALA A 423 9.86 19.16 1.79
CA ALA A 423 9.53 20.57 1.58
C ALA A 423 9.05 20.83 0.15
N LEU A 424 9.47 20.01 -0.82
CA LEU A 424 8.99 20.08 -2.22
C LEU A 424 7.54 19.61 -2.33
N ASP A 425 7.15 18.55 -1.62
CA ASP A 425 5.76 18.12 -1.52
C ASP A 425 4.86 19.24 -0.98
N PHE A 426 5.33 19.91 0.07
CA PHE A 426 4.64 21.06 0.65
C PHE A 426 4.52 22.22 -0.33
N ALA A 427 5.56 22.52 -1.12
CA ALA A 427 5.51 23.56 -2.15
C ALA A 427 4.41 23.27 -3.21
N TYR A 428 4.29 22.01 -3.65
CA TYR A 428 3.24 21.57 -4.55
C TYR A 428 1.86 21.53 -3.89
N ASP A 429 1.80 21.31 -2.58
CA ASP A 429 0.54 21.36 -1.84
C ASP A 429 -0.04 22.78 -1.81
N ILE A 430 0.79 23.78 -1.62
CA ILE A 430 0.39 25.18 -1.69
C ILE A 430 -0.12 25.51 -3.09
N HIS A 431 0.71 25.36 -4.13
CA HIS A 431 0.34 25.61 -5.51
C HIS A 431 1.38 25.03 -6.49
N SER A 432 0.92 24.44 -7.61
CA SER A 432 1.82 23.87 -8.62
C SER A 432 2.86 24.87 -9.18
N LYS A 433 2.51 26.17 -9.28
CA LYS A 433 3.44 27.21 -9.71
C LYS A 433 4.57 27.37 -8.70
N ILE A 434 4.29 27.36 -7.40
CA ILE A 434 5.30 27.45 -6.34
C ILE A 434 6.20 26.22 -6.37
N GLY A 435 5.63 25.02 -6.48
CA GLY A 435 6.40 23.79 -6.62
C GLY A 435 7.33 23.80 -7.84
N ASN A 436 6.84 24.25 -9.00
CA ASN A 436 7.64 24.32 -10.22
C ASN A 436 8.81 25.35 -10.17
N SER A 437 8.69 26.38 -9.35
CA SER A 437 9.69 27.45 -9.20
C SER A 437 10.49 27.35 -7.88
N ALA A 438 10.31 26.29 -7.10
CA ALA A 438 10.99 26.09 -5.83
C ALA A 438 12.48 25.80 -6.02
N ILE A 439 13.33 26.42 -5.18
CA ILE A 439 14.77 26.21 -5.18
C ILE A 439 15.30 25.68 -3.84
N SER A 440 14.74 26.15 -2.74
CA SER A 440 15.08 25.73 -1.39
C SER A 440 13.92 26.02 -0.43
N ALA A 441 14.03 25.61 0.82
CA ALA A 441 13.07 25.91 1.85
C ALA A 441 13.76 26.44 3.11
N LYS A 442 13.06 27.26 3.91
CA LYS A 442 13.45 27.51 5.30
C LYS A 442 12.54 26.67 6.19
N ILE A 443 13.13 25.73 6.90
CA ILE A 443 12.44 24.89 7.88
C ILE A 443 12.85 25.38 9.27
N ASN A 444 11.90 25.86 10.06
CA ASN A 444 12.16 26.47 11.38
C ASN A 444 13.26 27.56 11.32
N HIS A 445 13.15 28.42 10.31
CA HIS A 445 14.08 29.53 10.01
C HIS A 445 15.48 29.13 9.52
N LYS A 446 15.77 27.83 9.34
CA LYS A 446 17.03 27.35 8.76
C LYS A 446 16.85 27.05 7.28
N LEU A 447 17.82 27.49 6.47
CA LEU A 447 17.84 27.21 5.04
C LEU A 447 18.21 25.73 4.83
N GLU A 448 17.32 25.01 4.17
CA GLU A 448 17.44 23.58 3.91
C GLU A 448 17.17 23.27 2.43
N PRO A 449 17.71 22.18 1.89
CA PRO A 449 17.38 21.71 0.54
C PRO A 449 15.87 21.47 0.40
N ILE A 450 15.33 21.70 -0.80
CA ILE A 450 13.89 21.50 -1.07
C ILE A 450 13.46 20.03 -0.93
N THR A 451 14.40 19.10 -1.01
CA THR A 451 14.19 17.65 -0.85
C THR A 451 14.22 17.18 0.60
N THR A 452 14.48 18.09 1.56
CA THR A 452 14.52 17.76 2.99
C THR A 452 13.15 17.29 3.46
N GLN A 453 13.15 16.17 4.20
CA GLN A 453 11.95 15.61 4.81
C GLN A 453 11.46 16.52 5.94
N ILE A 454 10.15 16.77 5.98
CA ILE A 454 9.50 17.63 6.97
C ILE A 454 8.87 16.81 8.09
N ASN A 455 8.83 17.38 9.29
CA ASN A 455 8.30 16.74 10.48
C ASN A 455 7.09 17.49 11.04
N SER A 456 6.31 16.82 11.88
CA SER A 456 5.17 17.47 12.53
C SER A 456 5.64 18.61 13.44
N GLY A 457 5.01 19.77 13.30
CA GLY A 457 5.35 21.00 14.03
C GLY A 457 6.27 21.94 13.26
N ASP A 458 6.86 21.52 12.14
CA ASP A 458 7.75 22.38 11.35
C ASP A 458 7.03 23.56 10.74
N GLN A 459 7.64 24.73 10.81
CA GLN A 459 7.26 25.93 10.06
C GLN A 459 8.07 25.99 8.76
N ILE A 460 7.38 26.07 7.60
CA ILE A 460 8.03 25.92 6.29
C ILE A 460 7.75 27.14 5.43
N GLU A 461 8.82 27.78 4.98
CA GLU A 461 8.81 28.85 3.97
C GLU A 461 9.50 28.37 2.71
N ILE A 462 8.81 28.42 1.55
CA ILE A 462 9.37 28.00 0.27
C ILE A 462 10.02 29.20 -0.42
N ILE A 463 11.27 29.01 -0.84
CA ILE A 463 12.02 30.00 -1.63
C ILE A 463 11.92 29.62 -3.09
N THR A 464 11.48 30.57 -3.91
CA THR A 464 11.25 30.37 -5.35
C THR A 464 12.15 31.27 -6.20
N ALA A 465 12.44 30.83 -7.43
CA ALA A 465 13.11 31.65 -8.44
C ALA A 465 12.41 31.47 -9.79
N ASP A 466 12.34 32.57 -10.58
CA ASP A 466 11.65 32.57 -11.88
C ASP A 466 12.29 31.60 -12.90
N ASN A 467 13.60 31.39 -12.79
CA ASN A 467 14.36 30.51 -13.68
C ASN A 467 14.41 29.05 -13.23
N ALA A 468 13.85 28.72 -12.04
CA ALA A 468 13.80 27.35 -11.56
C ALA A 468 12.84 26.49 -12.41
N ARG A 469 13.20 25.23 -12.56
CA ARG A 469 12.40 24.23 -13.30
C ARG A 469 12.45 22.91 -12.55
N PRO A 470 11.37 22.12 -12.58
CA PRO A 470 11.35 20.76 -12.05
C PRO A 470 12.42 19.88 -12.71
N LYS A 471 13.10 19.09 -11.88
CA LYS A 471 14.11 18.13 -12.32
C LYS A 471 13.53 16.72 -12.32
N PRO A 472 13.94 15.81 -13.24
CA PRO A 472 13.50 14.42 -13.25
C PRO A 472 13.76 13.70 -11.91
N GLU A 473 14.89 13.99 -11.25
CA GLU A 473 15.31 13.39 -9.97
C GLU A 473 14.33 13.70 -8.83
N TRP A 474 13.54 14.77 -8.94
CA TRP A 474 12.53 15.14 -7.96
C TRP A 474 11.42 14.09 -7.83
N LEU A 475 11.18 13.27 -8.88
CA LEU A 475 10.20 12.19 -8.85
C LEU A 475 10.53 11.09 -7.83
N GLU A 476 11.83 10.89 -7.54
CA GLU A 476 12.30 9.91 -6.58
C GLU A 476 12.21 10.42 -5.13
N THR A 477 12.25 11.74 -4.95
CA THR A 477 12.29 12.37 -3.62
C THR A 477 10.90 12.73 -3.08
N VAL A 478 9.93 13.03 -3.96
CA VAL A 478 8.59 13.42 -3.53
C VAL A 478 7.72 12.23 -3.18
N THR A 479 6.93 12.39 -2.14
CA THR A 479 6.05 11.34 -1.60
C THR A 479 4.61 11.51 -2.07
N THR A 480 4.15 12.76 -2.29
CA THR A 480 2.74 13.02 -2.61
C THR A 480 2.40 12.77 -4.07
N ALA A 481 1.21 12.21 -4.31
CA ALA A 481 0.67 12.02 -5.66
C ALA A 481 0.56 13.36 -6.43
N LYS A 482 0.13 14.45 -5.75
CA LYS A 482 -0.01 15.79 -6.34
C LYS A 482 1.32 16.32 -6.87
N ALA A 483 2.41 16.18 -6.09
CA ALA A 483 3.75 16.59 -6.52
C ALA A 483 4.22 15.74 -7.71
N LYS A 484 4.12 14.41 -7.62
CA LYS A 484 4.52 13.48 -8.70
C LYS A 484 3.80 13.79 -10.01
N GLN A 485 2.49 13.97 -9.95
CA GLN A 485 1.68 14.30 -11.12
C GLN A 485 2.04 15.66 -11.71
N SER A 486 2.21 16.69 -10.88
CA SER A 486 2.58 18.03 -11.32
C SER A 486 3.93 18.04 -11.99
N ILE A 487 4.93 17.33 -11.43
CA ILE A 487 6.28 17.20 -12.01
C ILE A 487 6.22 16.44 -13.35
N LYS A 488 5.56 15.26 -13.39
CA LYS A 488 5.41 14.48 -14.64
C LYS A 488 4.74 15.30 -15.75
N SER A 489 3.66 16.01 -15.41
CA SER A 489 2.93 16.85 -16.37
C SER A 489 3.79 18.02 -16.89
N PHE A 490 4.59 18.65 -16.03
CA PHE A 490 5.51 19.69 -16.41
C PHE A 490 6.60 19.17 -17.35
N LEU A 491 7.28 18.07 -16.97
CA LEU A 491 8.34 17.47 -17.77
C LEU A 491 7.83 16.98 -19.14
N LYS A 492 6.63 16.42 -19.19
CA LYS A 492 5.98 15.99 -20.44
C LYS A 492 5.73 17.20 -21.37
N ARG A 493 5.18 18.28 -20.82
CA ARG A 493 4.93 19.52 -21.58
C ARG A 493 6.23 20.17 -22.04
N GLU A 494 7.24 20.23 -21.18
CA GLU A 494 8.56 20.75 -21.51
C GLU A 494 9.22 19.94 -22.62
N ARG A 495 9.16 18.60 -22.53
CA ARG A 495 9.64 17.71 -23.58
C ARG A 495 8.93 17.96 -24.92
N GLN A 496 7.62 18.14 -24.90
CA GLN A 496 6.84 18.45 -26.12
C GLN A 496 7.26 19.80 -26.73
N ASN A 497 7.39 20.84 -25.91
CA ASN A 497 7.85 22.13 -26.34
C ASN A 497 9.27 22.06 -26.93
N ASN A 498 10.16 21.27 -26.31
CA ASN A 498 11.51 21.05 -26.80
C ASN A 498 11.52 20.28 -28.13
N ILE A 499 10.62 19.32 -28.35
CA ILE A 499 10.45 18.61 -29.63
C ILE A 499 10.05 19.59 -30.71
N GLU A 500 9.05 20.45 -30.48
CA GLU A 500 8.56 21.42 -31.45
C GLU A 500 9.64 22.45 -31.79
N ARG A 501 10.32 23.00 -30.77
CA ARG A 501 11.44 23.92 -30.94
C ARG A 501 12.60 23.28 -31.69
N GLY A 502 12.98 22.05 -31.32
CA GLY A 502 14.06 21.34 -31.99
C GLY A 502 13.74 20.96 -33.42
N MET A 503 12.47 20.67 -33.73
CA MET A 503 12.01 20.46 -35.11
C MET A 503 12.18 21.73 -35.94
N GLN A 504 11.79 22.89 -35.42
CA GLN A 504 11.96 24.20 -36.09
C GLN A 504 13.43 24.51 -36.31
N MET A 505 14.26 24.39 -35.26
CA MET A 505 15.72 24.67 -35.35
C MET A 505 16.42 23.77 -36.37
N LEU A 506 16.06 22.46 -36.40
CA LEU A 506 16.64 21.55 -37.38
C LEU A 506 16.17 21.85 -38.80
N ASP A 507 14.89 22.19 -39.01
CA ASP A 507 14.35 22.54 -40.33
C ASP A 507 15.00 23.82 -40.87
N GLU A 508 15.17 24.87 -40.05
CA GLU A 508 15.89 26.11 -40.40
C GLU A 508 17.35 25.83 -40.78
N LYS A 509 18.06 25.02 -39.99
CA LYS A 509 19.45 24.65 -40.26
C LYS A 509 19.59 23.83 -41.55
N MET A 510 18.65 22.88 -41.79
CA MET A 510 18.64 22.10 -43.03
C MET A 510 18.34 22.96 -44.27
N LYS A 511 17.43 23.95 -44.16
CA LYS A 511 17.17 24.93 -45.21
C LYS A 511 18.43 25.75 -45.52
N SER A 512 19.16 26.21 -44.50
CA SER A 512 20.40 26.96 -44.68
C SER A 512 21.51 26.16 -45.40
N LEU A 513 21.45 24.80 -45.28
CA LEU A 513 22.37 23.88 -45.94
C LEU A 513 21.85 23.40 -47.32
N ASN A 514 20.72 23.94 -47.83
CA ASN A 514 20.04 23.50 -49.04
C ASN A 514 19.72 21.98 -49.09
N VAL A 515 19.47 21.38 -47.95
CA VAL A 515 19.13 19.93 -47.81
C VAL A 515 17.67 19.77 -47.36
N LYS A 516 16.89 19.02 -48.13
CA LYS A 516 15.51 18.78 -47.76
C LYS A 516 15.44 17.76 -46.60
N LEU A 517 14.75 18.13 -45.50
CA LEU A 517 14.52 17.27 -44.39
C LEU A 517 13.63 16.07 -44.80
N SER A 518 14.17 14.90 -44.86
CA SER A 518 13.45 13.66 -45.23
C SER A 518 13.64 12.58 -44.18
N GLY A 519 12.73 11.61 -44.13
CA GLY A 519 12.85 10.47 -43.18
C GLY A 519 14.14 9.66 -43.34
N ARG A 520 14.77 9.73 -44.56
CA ARG A 520 16.08 9.11 -44.81
C ARG A 520 17.22 9.90 -44.18
N VAL A 521 17.15 11.21 -44.17
CA VAL A 521 18.14 12.08 -43.51
C VAL A 521 18.02 11.94 -42.01
N LEU A 522 16.81 11.98 -41.46
CA LEU A 522 16.58 11.78 -40.04
C LEU A 522 17.14 10.43 -39.52
N ARG A 523 16.88 9.34 -40.24
CA ARG A 523 17.46 8.03 -39.86
C ARG A 523 18.98 7.98 -39.86
N LYS A 524 19.65 8.88 -40.62
CA LYS A 524 21.12 8.97 -40.67
C LYS A 524 21.66 9.79 -39.52
N ILE A 525 21.02 10.92 -39.19
CA ILE A 525 21.53 11.85 -38.17
C ILE A 525 21.18 11.41 -36.76
N THR A 526 20.06 10.70 -36.55
CA THR A 526 19.61 10.21 -35.22
C THR A 526 20.71 9.43 -34.48
N PRO A 527 21.40 8.43 -35.09
CA PRO A 527 22.48 7.70 -34.40
C PRO A 527 23.74 8.52 -34.18
N ILE A 528 24.01 9.51 -35.05
CA ILE A 528 25.20 10.38 -34.93
C ILE A 528 25.13 11.27 -33.69
N TYR A 529 23.91 11.64 -33.29
CA TYR A 529 23.64 12.41 -32.09
C TYR A 529 23.15 11.55 -30.89
N ASP A 530 23.53 10.28 -30.91
CA ASP A 530 23.21 9.34 -29.83
C ASP A 530 21.75 9.41 -29.36
N SER A 531 20.81 9.33 -30.31
CA SER A 531 19.38 9.38 -30.08
C SER A 531 18.71 8.09 -30.57
N LYS A 532 17.79 7.55 -29.78
CA LYS A 532 17.08 6.30 -30.11
C LYS A 532 16.03 6.49 -31.21
N ASN A 533 15.43 7.65 -31.28
CA ASN A 533 14.39 7.98 -32.23
C ASN A 533 14.41 9.48 -32.62
N LYS A 534 13.62 9.85 -33.63
CA LYS A 534 13.50 11.23 -34.11
C LYS A 534 13.03 12.23 -33.07
N GLU A 535 12.12 11.80 -32.17
CA GLU A 535 11.56 12.67 -31.13
C GLU A 535 12.59 13.00 -30.05
N GLU A 536 13.42 12.03 -29.68
CA GLU A 536 14.53 12.25 -28.76
C GLU A 536 15.58 13.21 -29.37
N LEU A 537 15.88 13.03 -30.65
CA LEU A 537 16.78 13.95 -31.36
C LEU A 537 16.22 15.38 -31.32
N TYR A 538 14.96 15.57 -31.69
CA TYR A 538 14.31 16.89 -31.64
C TYR A 538 14.31 17.47 -30.23
N SER A 539 13.99 16.65 -29.23
CA SER A 539 14.00 17.08 -27.83
C SER A 539 15.39 17.54 -27.38
N LYS A 540 16.46 16.80 -27.74
CA LYS A 540 17.84 17.14 -27.39
C LYS A 540 18.29 18.43 -28.10
N ILE A 541 17.90 18.65 -29.36
CA ILE A 541 18.18 19.85 -30.10
C ILE A 541 17.45 21.06 -29.48
N GLY A 542 16.15 20.91 -29.22
CA GLY A 542 15.33 21.99 -28.66
C GLY A 542 15.72 22.36 -27.22
N ALA A 543 16.24 21.41 -26.45
CA ALA A 543 16.81 21.64 -25.14
C ALA A 543 18.22 22.24 -25.16
N GLY A 544 18.85 22.38 -26.34
CA GLY A 544 20.22 22.90 -26.49
C GLY A 544 21.31 21.90 -26.06
N ILE A 545 20.97 20.64 -25.82
CA ILE A 545 21.94 19.59 -25.45
C ILE A 545 22.79 19.20 -26.66
N VAL A 546 22.21 19.27 -27.85
CA VAL A 546 22.86 18.95 -29.13
C VAL A 546 23.00 20.22 -29.94
N SER A 547 24.26 20.61 -30.27
CA SER A 547 24.52 21.68 -31.16
C SER A 547 24.44 21.25 -32.63
N LEU A 548 23.83 22.09 -33.46
CA LEU A 548 23.71 21.87 -34.92
C LEU A 548 24.91 22.45 -35.72
N ASP A 549 25.96 22.95 -35.06
CA ASP A 549 27.11 23.62 -35.73
C ASP A 549 27.92 22.67 -36.61
N ASN A 550 27.96 21.38 -36.24
CA ASN A 550 28.69 20.36 -37.00
C ASN A 550 27.80 19.50 -37.92
N LEU A 551 26.54 19.91 -38.13
CA LEU A 551 25.57 19.11 -38.92
C LEU A 551 26.06 18.92 -40.38
N ASP A 552 26.73 19.91 -40.97
CA ASP A 552 27.34 19.84 -42.32
C ASP A 552 28.43 18.77 -42.40
N LYS A 553 29.26 18.64 -41.36
CA LYS A 553 30.30 17.60 -41.29
C LYS A 553 29.66 16.20 -41.10
N ALA A 554 28.64 16.09 -40.27
CA ALA A 554 27.88 14.85 -40.04
C ALA A 554 27.18 14.34 -41.30
N LEU A 555 26.68 15.25 -42.15
CA LEU A 555 26.08 14.89 -43.43
C LEU A 555 27.15 14.50 -44.48
N LYS A 556 28.34 15.11 -44.46
CA LYS A 556 29.45 14.84 -45.38
C LYS A 556 30.22 13.55 -45.06
N VAL A 557 30.42 13.23 -43.81
CA VAL A 557 31.10 11.98 -43.37
C VAL A 557 30.41 10.73 -43.91
N ASN A 558 29.09 10.74 -44.00
CA ASN A 558 28.37 9.60 -44.58
C ASN A 558 28.41 9.50 -46.11
N SER A 559 28.77 10.58 -46.82
CA SER A 559 28.99 10.47 -48.27
C SER A 559 30.37 9.90 -48.63
N LYS A 560 31.39 10.17 -47.82
CA LYS A 560 32.75 9.63 -48.01
C LYS A 560 32.81 8.13 -47.69
N SER A 561 32.06 7.63 -46.70
CA SER A 561 32.06 6.21 -46.39
C SER A 561 31.42 5.31 -47.48
N LYS A 562 30.53 5.83 -48.32
CA LYS A 562 30.01 5.11 -49.48
C LYS A 562 30.98 5.06 -50.64
N ILE A 563 31.78 6.09 -50.83
CA ILE A 563 32.79 6.14 -51.88
C ILE A 563 33.95 5.15 -51.51
N LEU A 564 34.35 5.11 -50.25
CA LEU A 564 35.37 4.14 -49.79
C LEU A 564 34.91 2.70 -49.91
N LYS A 565 33.62 2.38 -49.62
CA LYS A 565 33.07 1.04 -49.83
C LYS A 565 32.96 0.66 -51.30
N PHE A 566 32.79 1.64 -52.21
CA PHE A 566 32.74 1.42 -53.66
C PHE A 566 34.13 1.16 -54.24
N TRP A 567 35.20 1.76 -53.67
CA TRP A 567 36.57 1.54 -54.08
C TRP A 567 37.18 0.25 -53.56
N THR A 568 36.79 -0.24 -52.40
CA THR A 568 37.25 -1.54 -51.88
C THR A 568 36.61 -2.73 -52.60
N LEU A 569 35.59 -2.55 -53.41
CA LEU A 569 34.96 -3.56 -54.26
C LEU A 569 35.71 -3.77 -55.60
N PHE A 570 36.73 -2.96 -55.94
CA PHE A 570 37.49 -3.03 -57.21
C PHE A 570 38.98 -3.39 -57.03
N ILE A 571 39.42 -3.83 -55.84
CA ILE A 571 40.75 -4.38 -55.62
C ILE A 571 40.64 -5.90 -55.46
N PRO A 572 41.23 -6.72 -56.40
CA PRO A 572 41.20 -8.14 -56.23
C PRO A 572 42.16 -8.56 -55.12
N GLN A 573 41.62 -9.05 -54.01
CA GLN A 573 42.43 -9.82 -53.04
C GLN A 573 42.54 -11.28 -53.49
N LYS A 574 43.77 -11.73 -53.55
CA LYS A 574 44.21 -13.09 -53.75
C LYS A 574 43.51 -14.04 -52.76
N LYS A 575 43.01 -15.14 -53.29
CA LYS A 575 42.54 -16.29 -52.59
C LYS A 575 43.67 -16.94 -51.78
N GLU A 576 43.42 -17.22 -50.53
CA GLU A 576 43.95 -18.41 -49.89
C GLU A 576 42.74 -19.22 -49.44
N ASP A 577 42.80 -20.49 -49.81
CA ASP A 577 41.77 -21.47 -49.64
C ASP A 577 41.59 -21.89 -48.18
N GLU A 578 40.37 -22.05 -47.74
CA GLU A 578 39.97 -23.24 -46.98
C GLU A 578 38.44 -23.38 -46.99
N THR A 579 38.02 -24.50 -47.47
CA THR A 579 36.77 -25.24 -47.52
C THR A 579 35.97 -25.12 -46.23
N ASP A 580 34.64 -25.04 -46.19
CA ASP A 580 33.61 -25.92 -46.71
C ASP A 580 32.21 -25.36 -46.56
N ASP A 581 31.44 -25.72 -47.55
CA ASP A 581 29.99 -25.96 -47.64
C ASP A 581 28.94 -24.89 -47.33
N ALA A 582 28.45 -24.47 -48.50
CA ALA A 582 27.24 -23.72 -48.69
C ALA A 582 25.97 -24.58 -48.62
N ALA A 583 24.90 -24.06 -48.14
CA ALA A 583 23.58 -24.31 -48.67
C ALA A 583 22.72 -23.05 -48.56
N ILE A 584 22.16 -22.61 -49.67
CA ILE A 584 21.22 -21.51 -49.89
C ILE A 584 19.83 -22.10 -50.07
N PRO A 585 18.79 -21.29 -50.01
CA PRO A 585 17.61 -21.51 -49.15
C PRO A 585 16.40 -22.06 -49.96
N GLY A 586 15.53 -22.71 -49.27
CA GLY A 586 14.24 -23.16 -49.78
C GLY A 586 13.13 -23.09 -48.76
N GLU A 587 12.12 -22.37 -49.15
CA GLU A 587 10.71 -22.51 -48.80
C GLU A 587 10.25 -22.61 -47.34
N ILE A 588 9.37 -21.70 -47.02
CA ILE A 588 8.53 -21.59 -45.85
C ILE A 588 7.58 -22.80 -45.77
N ALA A 589 7.71 -23.60 -44.73
CA ALA A 589 6.69 -24.55 -44.30
C ALA A 589 6.34 -24.28 -42.82
N PRO A 590 5.11 -24.62 -42.35
CA PRO A 590 4.51 -24.06 -41.17
C PRO A 590 5.13 -24.56 -39.89
N ALA A 591 5.12 -23.68 -38.88
CA ALA A 591 5.69 -23.89 -37.55
C ALA A 591 5.12 -25.17 -36.91
N GLU A 592 5.97 -26.16 -36.75
CA GLU A 592 5.83 -27.18 -35.70
C GLU A 592 6.18 -26.57 -34.35
N GLU A 593 5.34 -26.88 -33.37
CA GLU A 593 5.54 -26.50 -31.98
C GLU A 593 6.93 -26.98 -31.51
N ALA A 594 7.76 -26.03 -31.11
CA ALA A 594 9.04 -26.32 -30.44
C ALA A 594 8.76 -27.04 -29.11
N PRO A 595 9.56 -28.05 -28.73
CA PRO A 595 9.42 -28.70 -27.43
C PRO A 595 9.62 -27.68 -26.33
N ALA A 596 8.72 -27.70 -25.34
CA ALA A 596 8.74 -26.82 -24.18
C ALA A 596 10.14 -26.89 -23.52
N THR A 597 10.91 -25.83 -23.65
CA THR A 597 12.13 -25.62 -22.87
C THR A 597 11.73 -25.58 -21.41
N GLU A 598 12.38 -26.38 -20.58
CA GLU A 598 12.19 -26.33 -19.12
C GLU A 598 12.36 -24.87 -18.66
N PRO A 599 11.44 -24.34 -17.82
CA PRO A 599 11.50 -22.96 -17.40
C PRO A 599 12.81 -22.70 -16.64
N GLN A 600 13.54 -21.68 -17.06
CA GLN A 600 14.74 -21.25 -16.33
C GLN A 600 14.34 -20.53 -15.05
N PHE A 601 15.05 -20.83 -13.95
CA PHE A 601 14.86 -20.16 -12.68
C PHE A 601 15.82 -18.98 -12.57
N GLU A 602 15.27 -17.80 -12.27
CA GLU A 602 16.01 -16.56 -12.04
C GLU A 602 15.82 -16.07 -10.60
N ILE A 603 16.87 -15.54 -10.00
CA ILE A 603 16.80 -14.99 -8.65
C ILE A 603 16.31 -13.55 -8.72
N ALA A 604 15.25 -13.21 -7.97
CA ALA A 604 14.70 -11.88 -7.92
C ALA A 604 15.69 -10.86 -7.34
N GLU A 605 15.94 -9.77 -8.05
CA GLU A 605 16.85 -8.70 -7.62
C GLU A 605 16.34 -7.93 -6.40
N CYS A 606 15.02 -7.80 -6.26
CA CYS A 606 14.37 -7.03 -5.19
C CYS A 606 14.53 -7.62 -3.79
N CYS A 607 14.77 -8.96 -3.67
CA CYS A 607 14.85 -9.62 -2.36
C CYS A 607 16.00 -10.61 -2.24
N LYS A 608 16.70 -10.91 -3.35
CA LYS A 608 17.89 -11.77 -3.43
C LYS A 608 17.82 -12.97 -2.48
N PRO A 609 16.90 -13.94 -2.72
CA PRO A 609 16.82 -15.14 -1.90
C PRO A 609 18.09 -15.98 -2.01
N ILE A 610 18.44 -16.64 -0.93
CA ILE A 610 19.54 -17.58 -0.87
C ILE A 610 19.03 -18.99 -0.51
N PRO A 611 19.77 -20.07 -0.77
CA PRO A 611 19.37 -21.41 -0.37
C PRO A 611 19.02 -21.48 1.11
N GLY A 612 17.87 -22.10 1.43
CA GLY A 612 17.32 -22.16 2.77
C GLY A 612 16.32 -21.04 3.12
N ASP A 613 16.24 -19.95 2.34
CA ASP A 613 15.15 -18.99 2.46
C ASP A 613 13.83 -19.66 2.01
N LYS A 614 12.71 -19.31 2.67
CA LYS A 614 11.37 -19.68 2.17
C LYS A 614 11.08 -18.88 0.92
N VAL A 615 10.94 -19.55 -0.21
CA VAL A 615 10.79 -18.92 -1.52
C VAL A 615 9.49 -19.30 -2.21
N VAL A 616 9.08 -18.43 -3.13
CA VAL A 616 7.92 -18.60 -4.00
C VAL A 616 8.33 -18.15 -5.40
N GLY A 617 8.00 -18.95 -6.41
CA GLY A 617 8.26 -18.64 -7.82
C GLY A 617 7.15 -17.75 -8.39
N TYR A 618 7.53 -16.81 -9.22
CA TYR A 618 6.64 -16.04 -10.07
C TYR A 618 7.01 -16.29 -11.53
N ARG A 619 6.06 -16.80 -12.32
CA ARG A 619 6.28 -17.00 -13.76
C ARG A 619 6.06 -15.68 -14.48
N ASP A 620 7.11 -15.11 -15.03
CA ASP A 620 7.04 -13.90 -15.82
C ASP A 620 6.31 -14.16 -17.15
N PRO A 621 5.20 -13.46 -17.41
CA PRO A 621 4.45 -13.65 -18.66
C PRO A 621 5.21 -13.29 -19.93
N ALA A 622 6.22 -12.42 -19.83
CA ALA A 622 6.97 -11.93 -20.97
C ALA A 622 8.10 -12.90 -21.38
N SER A 623 8.81 -13.47 -20.41
CA SER A 623 9.96 -14.37 -20.66
C SER A 623 9.61 -15.84 -20.50
N GLY A 624 8.51 -16.18 -19.80
CA GLY A 624 8.17 -17.55 -19.41
C GLY A 624 9.04 -18.13 -18.29
N ASN A 625 10.06 -17.42 -17.82
CA ASN A 625 10.96 -17.80 -16.74
C ASN A 625 10.29 -17.74 -15.37
N ILE A 626 10.79 -18.50 -14.42
CA ILE A 626 10.31 -18.47 -13.03
C ILE A 626 11.27 -17.63 -12.20
N ILE A 627 10.83 -16.44 -11.81
CA ILE A 627 11.57 -15.54 -10.92
C ILE A 627 11.30 -15.96 -9.48
N VAL A 628 12.37 -16.29 -8.76
CA VAL A 628 12.30 -16.80 -7.38
C VAL A 628 12.42 -15.65 -6.40
N HIS A 629 11.35 -15.42 -5.62
CA HIS A 629 11.30 -14.41 -4.56
C HIS A 629 11.28 -15.05 -3.17
N LYS A 630 11.70 -14.30 -2.14
CA LYS A 630 11.37 -14.68 -0.75
C LYS A 630 9.86 -14.63 -0.52
N ALA A 631 9.33 -15.55 0.26
CA ALA A 631 7.91 -15.58 0.61
C ALA A 631 7.42 -14.29 1.31
N THR A 632 8.33 -13.55 1.93
CA THR A 632 8.06 -12.25 2.61
C THR A 632 8.32 -11.04 1.74
N CYS A 633 8.64 -11.20 0.46
CA CYS A 633 8.98 -10.09 -0.44
C CYS A 633 7.74 -9.24 -0.78
N ASP A 634 7.85 -7.92 -0.60
CA ASP A 634 6.76 -6.98 -0.91
C ASP A 634 6.46 -6.92 -2.40
N GLU A 635 7.48 -7.04 -3.25
CA GLU A 635 7.30 -7.09 -4.70
C GLU A 635 6.59 -8.38 -5.13
N LEU A 636 6.91 -9.53 -4.53
CA LEU A 636 6.15 -10.76 -4.76
C LEU A 636 4.69 -10.60 -4.34
N ASN A 637 4.45 -9.91 -3.22
CA ASN A 637 3.11 -9.64 -2.74
C ASN A 637 2.33 -8.77 -3.74
N ARG A 638 3.01 -7.78 -4.33
CA ARG A 638 2.46 -6.94 -5.40
C ARG A 638 2.15 -7.75 -6.64
N LEU A 639 3.11 -8.56 -7.10
CA LEU A 639 2.96 -9.45 -8.26
C LEU A 639 1.86 -10.50 -8.04
N ALA A 640 1.75 -11.04 -6.83
CA ALA A 640 0.69 -11.98 -6.47
C ALA A 640 -0.69 -11.36 -6.55
N THR A 641 -0.80 -10.09 -6.23
CA THR A 641 -2.04 -9.33 -6.30
C THR A 641 -2.43 -9.04 -7.75
N GLN A 642 -1.44 -8.73 -8.59
CA GLN A 642 -1.65 -8.41 -10.00
C GLN A 642 -1.80 -9.64 -10.88
N PHE A 643 -1.04 -10.71 -10.62
CA PHE A 643 -0.89 -11.88 -11.49
C PHE A 643 -0.95 -13.20 -10.71
N GLY A 644 -1.89 -13.36 -9.81
CA GLY A 644 -2.00 -14.53 -8.92
C GLY A 644 -2.01 -15.91 -9.61
N ARG A 645 -2.32 -15.97 -10.93
CA ARG A 645 -2.22 -17.20 -11.73
C ARG A 645 -0.78 -17.62 -12.04
N ASN A 646 0.15 -16.67 -11.98
CA ASN A 646 1.56 -16.89 -12.35
C ASN A 646 2.42 -17.28 -11.16
N ILE A 647 1.85 -17.44 -9.97
CA ILE A 647 2.57 -17.91 -8.79
C ILE A 647 2.71 -19.42 -8.86
N VAL A 648 3.96 -19.85 -8.83
CA VAL A 648 4.37 -21.25 -8.87
C VAL A 648 4.82 -21.65 -7.47
N LYS A 649 4.20 -22.69 -6.92
CA LYS A 649 4.55 -23.29 -5.62
C LYS A 649 5.22 -24.65 -5.73
N GLU A 650 5.76 -24.97 -6.87
CA GLU A 650 6.59 -26.17 -6.98
C GLU A 650 7.81 -26.03 -6.06
N GLU A 651 8.25 -27.13 -5.45
CA GLU A 651 9.49 -27.14 -4.68
C GLU A 651 10.62 -26.67 -5.59
N ILE A 652 11.05 -25.44 -5.36
CA ILE A 652 12.18 -24.87 -6.08
C ILE A 652 13.42 -25.60 -5.58
N LYS A 653 13.86 -26.60 -6.33
CA LYS A 653 15.11 -27.29 -6.06
C LYS A 653 16.23 -26.35 -6.40
N TRP A 654 16.87 -25.79 -5.38
CA TRP A 654 18.13 -25.08 -5.54
C TRP A 654 19.12 -26.04 -6.21
N SER A 655 19.53 -25.73 -7.44
CA SER A 655 20.49 -26.57 -8.15
C SER A 655 21.73 -26.75 -7.27
N GLN A 656 22.12 -27.99 -7.02
CA GLN A 656 23.29 -28.36 -6.22
C GLN A 656 24.60 -28.06 -6.99
N HIS A 657 24.72 -26.85 -7.57
CA HIS A 657 26.01 -26.41 -8.09
C HIS A 657 26.93 -26.10 -6.90
N LYS A 658 27.85 -26.94 -6.68
CA LYS A 658 28.76 -27.14 -5.54
C LYS A 658 29.67 -25.96 -5.17
N ALA A 659 29.49 -24.74 -5.66
CA ALA A 659 30.40 -23.61 -5.37
C ALA A 659 29.81 -22.20 -5.51
N MET A 660 28.50 -21.99 -5.46
CA MET A 660 27.99 -20.63 -5.46
C MET A 660 27.95 -20.07 -4.04
N SER A 661 28.68 -18.99 -3.80
CA SER A 661 28.51 -18.14 -2.62
C SER A 661 27.62 -16.96 -2.96
N TYR A 662 26.71 -16.64 -2.05
CA TYR A 662 25.71 -15.59 -2.22
C TYR A 662 26.14 -14.36 -1.41
N LEU A 663 26.11 -13.21 -2.04
CA LEU A 663 26.42 -11.95 -1.37
C LEU A 663 25.21 -11.51 -0.54
N VAL A 664 25.43 -11.33 0.75
CA VAL A 664 24.42 -10.83 1.69
C VAL A 664 25.02 -9.69 2.51
N THR A 665 24.26 -8.62 2.68
CA THR A 665 24.63 -7.49 3.54
C THR A 665 23.91 -7.60 4.88
N THR A 666 24.67 -7.44 5.96
CA THR A 666 24.16 -7.40 7.33
C THR A 666 24.43 -6.01 7.92
N GLU A 667 23.41 -5.41 8.53
CA GLU A 667 23.52 -4.19 9.32
C GLU A 667 23.86 -4.54 10.76
N LEU A 668 24.81 -3.83 11.32
CA LEU A 668 25.32 -3.98 12.68
C LEU A 668 25.15 -2.67 13.44
N ARG A 669 24.70 -2.77 14.68
CA ARG A 669 24.67 -1.63 15.61
C ARG A 669 25.11 -2.06 16.98
N GLY A 670 25.87 -1.20 17.67
CA GLY A 670 26.33 -1.50 19.02
C GLY A 670 27.12 -0.36 19.66
N ILE A 671 27.66 -0.64 20.83
CA ILE A 671 28.51 0.28 21.58
C ILE A 671 29.90 0.27 20.98
N ASP A 672 30.42 1.43 20.59
CA ASP A 672 31.77 1.56 20.07
C ASP A 672 32.80 1.29 21.18
N ARG A 673 33.73 0.42 20.87
CA ARG A 673 34.85 0.08 21.74
C ARG A 673 36.07 -0.33 20.95
N GLN A 674 37.22 -0.17 21.56
CA GLN A 674 38.49 -0.63 20.98
C GLN A 674 38.44 -2.14 20.70
N GLY A 675 38.79 -2.54 19.48
CA GLY A 675 38.87 -3.93 19.05
C GLY A 675 37.60 -4.52 18.47
N ILE A 676 36.48 -3.77 18.36
CA ILE A 676 35.21 -4.28 17.84
C ILE A 676 35.35 -4.83 16.41
N LEU A 677 36.07 -4.14 15.53
CA LEU A 677 36.37 -4.59 14.16
C LEU A 677 37.18 -5.87 14.13
N LEU A 678 38.14 -6.04 15.03
CA LEU A 678 38.93 -7.26 15.13
C LEU A 678 38.06 -8.44 15.55
N ASP A 679 37.17 -8.25 16.51
CA ASP A 679 36.24 -9.28 16.96
C ASP A 679 35.26 -9.69 15.84
N LEU A 680 34.74 -8.73 15.07
CA LEU A 680 33.90 -8.96 13.90
C LEU A 680 34.64 -9.79 12.84
N ALA A 681 35.85 -9.35 12.46
CA ALA A 681 36.67 -10.04 11.48
C ALA A 681 37.04 -11.46 11.93
N LYS A 682 37.33 -11.66 13.21
CA LYS A 682 37.64 -12.94 13.79
C LYS A 682 36.47 -13.91 13.67
N VAL A 683 35.28 -13.49 14.06
CA VAL A 683 34.07 -14.31 13.96
C VAL A 683 33.80 -14.68 12.51
N VAL A 684 33.78 -13.72 11.59
CA VAL A 684 33.41 -13.98 10.20
C VAL A 684 34.44 -14.78 9.47
N SER A 685 35.72 -14.39 9.55
CA SER A 685 36.78 -14.97 8.73
C SER A 685 37.48 -16.13 9.41
N ALA A 686 37.71 -16.10 10.73
CA ALA A 686 38.44 -17.18 11.41
C ALA A 686 37.52 -18.31 11.88
N ASP A 687 36.35 -17.97 12.51
CA ASP A 687 35.44 -19.00 13.05
C ASP A 687 34.60 -19.66 11.97
N PHE A 688 34.12 -18.89 10.99
CA PHE A 688 33.21 -19.39 9.94
C PHE A 688 33.86 -19.55 8.56
N ASN A 689 35.11 -19.12 8.39
CA ASN A 689 35.81 -19.13 7.10
C ASN A 689 35.00 -18.48 5.97
N ILE A 690 34.32 -17.38 6.27
CA ILE A 690 33.47 -16.61 5.35
C ILE A 690 34.28 -15.41 4.85
N ASN A 691 34.26 -15.22 3.53
CA ASN A 691 34.90 -14.06 2.93
C ASN A 691 34.05 -12.80 3.07
N ILE A 692 34.66 -11.72 3.54
CA ILE A 692 34.05 -10.40 3.67
C ILE A 692 34.37 -9.62 2.39
N ARG A 693 33.33 -9.12 1.72
CA ARG A 693 33.49 -8.26 0.56
C ARG A 693 33.72 -6.80 0.96
N GLU A 694 32.94 -6.33 1.92
CA GLU A 694 32.93 -4.92 2.31
C GLU A 694 32.57 -4.77 3.78
N VAL A 695 33.23 -3.85 4.47
CA VAL A 695 32.90 -3.44 5.84
C VAL A 695 32.81 -1.91 5.85
N ASN A 696 31.65 -1.40 6.21
CA ASN A 696 31.41 0.04 6.31
C ASN A 696 30.88 0.31 7.70
N ILE A 697 31.70 0.87 8.58
CA ILE A 697 31.35 1.13 9.98
C ILE A 697 31.62 2.59 10.28
N HIS A 698 30.62 3.25 10.85
CA HIS A 698 30.69 4.63 11.30
C HIS A 698 30.44 4.66 12.80
N SER A 699 31.30 5.38 13.53
CA SER A 699 31.15 5.58 14.98
C SER A 699 30.78 7.02 15.26
N HIS A 700 29.73 7.20 16.08
CA HIS A 700 29.27 8.51 16.54
C HIS A 700 28.72 8.40 17.95
N ASP A 701 29.17 9.31 18.85
CA ASP A 701 28.71 9.40 20.24
C ASP A 701 28.77 8.08 21.06
N GLY A 702 29.82 7.27 20.83
CA GLY A 702 30.00 6.00 21.54
C GLY A 702 29.14 4.83 21.01
N ILE A 703 28.44 5.04 19.92
CA ILE A 703 27.68 3.99 19.20
C ILE A 703 28.32 3.80 17.83
N PHE A 704 28.45 2.56 17.38
CA PHE A 704 28.78 2.27 16.00
C PHE A 704 27.57 1.73 15.25
N GLU A 705 27.47 2.12 14.00
CA GLU A 705 26.52 1.59 13.03
C GLU A 705 27.28 1.25 11.75
N GLY A 706 26.91 0.18 11.09
CA GLY A 706 27.57 -0.16 9.84
C GLY A 706 27.01 -1.39 9.13
N ASN A 707 27.50 -1.60 7.93
CA ASN A 707 27.12 -2.70 7.06
C ASN A 707 28.33 -3.61 6.80
N VAL A 708 28.09 -4.92 6.86
CA VAL A 708 29.08 -5.94 6.48
C VAL A 708 28.49 -6.81 5.40
N SER A 709 29.12 -6.83 4.23
CA SER A 709 28.75 -7.66 3.09
C SER A 709 29.57 -8.95 3.07
N LEU A 710 28.88 -10.09 3.14
CA LEU A 710 29.44 -11.42 3.33
C LEU A 710 29.08 -12.36 2.18
N TYR A 711 30.00 -13.29 1.85
CA TYR A 711 29.73 -14.38 0.91
C TYR A 711 29.32 -15.65 1.67
N VAL A 712 28.01 -15.94 1.73
CA VAL A 712 27.47 -17.11 2.43
C VAL A 712 26.99 -18.20 1.48
N LYS A 713 26.93 -19.43 1.94
CA LYS A 713 26.47 -20.58 1.13
C LYS A 713 24.96 -20.72 1.15
N ASP A 714 24.35 -20.46 2.30
CA ASP A 714 22.92 -20.65 2.57
C ASP A 714 22.44 -19.77 3.75
N ALA A 715 21.14 -19.81 4.01
CA ALA A 715 20.51 -19.07 5.08
C ALA A 715 20.90 -19.59 6.48
N GLU A 716 21.19 -20.89 6.62
CA GLU A 716 21.59 -21.49 7.88
C GLU A 716 22.98 -20.98 8.29
N SER A 717 23.94 -20.99 7.37
CA SER A 717 25.26 -20.39 7.56
C SER A 717 25.18 -18.91 7.93
N LEU A 718 24.30 -18.15 7.26
CA LEU A 718 24.07 -16.74 7.59
C LEU A 718 23.54 -16.57 9.01
N HIS A 719 22.52 -17.32 9.40
CA HIS A 719 21.94 -17.24 10.74
C HIS A 719 22.97 -17.60 11.82
N ALA A 720 23.78 -18.65 11.59
CA ALA A 720 24.83 -19.05 12.53
C ALA A 720 25.86 -17.93 12.74
N VAL A 721 26.26 -17.24 11.67
CA VAL A 721 27.15 -16.07 11.75
C VAL A 721 26.49 -14.92 12.50
N MET A 722 25.24 -14.57 12.15
CA MET A 722 24.52 -13.48 12.80
C MET A 722 24.35 -13.73 14.30
N ASP A 723 24.04 -14.96 14.70
CA ASP A 723 23.89 -15.33 16.11
C ASP A 723 25.22 -15.27 16.88
N LYS A 724 26.31 -15.59 16.22
CA LYS A 724 27.64 -15.46 16.83
C LYS A 724 28.04 -13.98 16.95
N LEU A 725 27.76 -13.18 15.93
CA LEU A 725 27.99 -11.74 15.95
C LEU A 725 27.20 -11.05 17.07
N ARG A 726 25.94 -11.43 17.30
CA ARG A 726 25.13 -10.92 18.44
C ARG A 726 25.75 -11.22 19.80
N LYS A 727 26.56 -12.26 19.92
CA LYS A 727 27.23 -12.63 21.18
C LYS A 727 28.52 -11.84 21.44
N ILE A 728 29.00 -11.05 20.49
CA ILE A 728 30.15 -10.17 20.70
C ILE A 728 29.76 -9.05 21.66
N LYS A 729 30.53 -8.90 22.73
CA LYS A 729 30.29 -7.84 23.73
C LYS A 729 30.30 -6.47 23.06
N GLY A 730 29.19 -5.72 23.20
CA GLY A 730 29.02 -4.40 22.61
C GLY A 730 28.20 -4.38 21.34
N ILE A 731 27.83 -5.51 20.74
CA ILE A 731 26.86 -5.56 19.63
C ILE A 731 25.45 -5.66 20.21
N GLU A 732 24.56 -4.75 19.81
CA GLU A 732 23.17 -4.70 20.24
C GLU A 732 22.23 -5.31 19.19
N SER A 733 22.51 -5.09 17.92
CA SER A 733 21.66 -5.64 16.84
C SER A 733 22.47 -6.06 15.63
N VAL A 734 22.04 -7.19 15.03
CA VAL A 734 22.54 -7.71 13.75
C VAL A 734 21.33 -8.06 12.90
N LYS A 735 21.21 -7.46 11.73
CA LYS A 735 20.06 -7.63 10.83
C LYS A 735 20.55 -7.92 9.42
N ARG A 736 19.81 -8.75 8.67
CA ARG A 736 20.03 -8.88 7.22
C ARG A 736 19.32 -7.72 6.53
N THR A 737 20.04 -6.91 5.77
CA THR A 737 19.45 -5.86 4.94
C THR A 737 19.01 -6.43 3.61
N LEU A 738 17.89 -5.97 3.11
CA LEU A 738 17.47 -6.13 1.73
C LEU A 738 18.24 -5.05 0.95
N SER A 739 19.35 -5.42 0.32
CA SER A 739 20.15 -4.49 -0.49
C SER A 739 19.48 -4.22 -1.82
#